data_0fb123bbf16db34a8857dcfaf15d2c4a
#
_entry.id   0fb123bbf16db34a8857dcfaf15d2c4a
#
_cell.length_a   1.000
_cell.length_b   1.000
_cell.length_c   1.000
_cell.angle_alpha   90.00
_cell.angle_beta   90.00
_cell.angle_gamma   90.00
#
_symmetry.space_group_name_H-M   'P 1'
#
loop_
_entity.id
_entity.type
_entity.pdbx_description
1 polymer ?
#
loop_
_entity_poly.entity_id
_entity_poly.type
_entity_poly.pdbx_seq_one_letter_code
_entity_poly.pdbx_strand_id
1 'polypeptide(L)'
;MKKYYILLLSFLSLIGYAQGDDEPVAWAISVNRISATAVDLQFDATIADKWHLYSLKEFEDGPLPTEFTFEMDSLKVRLDGPMTSSEPKIEFDAIFEIDLPFFEYNARFTQRLELLDPSLEQISGETNYQACDDRLCIFRTEPFTLSLHGNAIVASSIEITSENQLRSAALTLNLKNKDYLQDALVNTEDSSPLLTLFLLGFLAGLIAILTPCVFPMIPLTVSFFLKQATSLRKGVFNALLYGFFIVFIYVLLSLPFHFLDSLNPEILNTIATNVPLNLFFFAIFIFFAFSFFGYYELTLPSSWGNTADSSSNMKGGIGIFFMALTLAIVSFSCTGPILGSLLAGSLTTDGGAMQLTVGMTGFGFALALPFALFALFPNALNALPKSGGWMTTVKVVLGFLELALALKFLSNADLVSHWGLLKREVFIGIWVFLAFGLTLYLFGLIRFPHDQKEKLSKARIGAGILSLLLTAYLSFGLFSKENTLQLLSGFPPPEFYSIYATDNECPLGLECYKDYATGLSIAQKTGKPILLDFTGWACVNCRKMEENVWSQSEIFNLLNEEVILISLYIDDKSELPENEAFNFQYPDGRVRTINTIGEKWASFQSLNFNSASQPFYVLLHADGTLLNSPIQYTDATTYYKWLQTGLQNKL
;
A
#
# COMPACT_ATOMS: atom_id res chain seq x y z
N MET A 1 -5.63 7.17 -30.95
CA MET A 1 -5.92 5.92 -30.26
C MET A 1 -4.67 5.31 -29.61
N LYS A 2 -3.49 5.22 -30.26
CA LYS A 2 -2.24 4.69 -29.64
C LYS A 2 -1.78 5.39 -28.34
N LYS A 3 -2.05 6.68 -28.12
CA LYS A 3 -1.60 7.42 -26.91
C LYS A 3 -2.34 7.05 -25.61
N TYR A 4 -3.53 6.48 -25.69
CA TYR A 4 -4.31 6.12 -24.49
C TYR A 4 -4.09 4.67 -24.06
N TYR A 5 -3.62 3.80 -24.96
CA TYR A 5 -3.18 2.45 -24.61
C TYR A 5 -1.89 2.46 -23.78
N ILE A 6 -1.01 3.42 -24.04
CA ILE A 6 0.23 3.60 -23.26
C ILE A 6 -0.09 3.99 -21.81
N LEU A 7 -1.14 4.79 -21.57
CA LEU A 7 -1.54 5.18 -20.23
C LEU A 7 -2.22 4.03 -19.46
N LEU A 8 -2.91 3.12 -20.13
CA LEU A 8 -3.54 1.95 -19.52
C LEU A 8 -2.52 0.83 -19.27
N LEU A 9 -1.56 0.66 -20.16
CA LEU A 9 -0.45 -0.29 -19.98
C LEU A 9 0.54 0.16 -18.91
N SER A 10 0.80 1.46 -18.78
CA SER A 10 1.60 1.97 -17.66
C SER A 10 0.90 1.81 -16.31
N PHE A 11 -0.42 1.61 -16.30
CA PHE A 11 -1.20 1.34 -15.08
C PHE A 11 -1.13 -0.14 -14.66
N LEU A 12 -1.02 -1.06 -15.62
CA LEU A 12 -0.79 -2.49 -15.32
C LEU A 12 0.65 -2.78 -14.87
N SER A 13 1.61 -2.00 -15.34
CA SER A 13 3.01 -2.16 -14.91
C SER A 13 3.30 -1.69 -13.49
N LEU A 14 2.40 -0.88 -12.88
CA LEU A 14 2.50 -0.45 -11.47
C LEU A 14 1.96 -1.49 -10.47
N ILE A 15 1.25 -2.52 -10.93
CA ILE A 15 0.74 -3.62 -10.08
C ILE A 15 1.74 -4.79 -10.02
N GLY A 16 2.77 -4.77 -10.85
CA GLY A 16 3.75 -5.86 -11.01
C GLY A 16 4.89 -5.95 -9.99
N TYR A 17 4.90 -5.15 -8.92
CA TYR A 17 5.93 -5.21 -7.89
C TYR A 17 5.47 -5.87 -6.59
N ALA A 18 4.93 -7.08 -6.69
CA ALA A 18 4.73 -7.95 -5.53
C ALA A 18 4.98 -9.39 -5.99
N GLN A 19 6.25 -9.75 -6.13
CA GLN A 19 6.64 -11.12 -6.39
C GLN A 19 7.47 -11.67 -5.24
N GLY A 20 7.09 -12.88 -4.81
CA GLY A 20 7.88 -13.68 -3.90
C GLY A 20 9.20 -14.09 -4.55
N ASP A 21 10.20 -14.32 -3.71
CA ASP A 21 11.60 -14.60 -4.02
C ASP A 21 11.84 -16.04 -4.56
N ASP A 22 11.15 -16.48 -5.58
CA ASP A 22 11.67 -17.50 -6.46
C ASP A 22 12.38 -16.78 -7.60
N GLU A 23 13.70 -16.61 -7.47
CA GLU A 23 14.53 -16.12 -8.56
C GLU A 23 14.54 -17.19 -9.66
N PRO A 24 13.81 -16.99 -10.77
CA PRO A 24 13.73 -18.00 -11.83
C PRO A 24 15.03 -18.12 -12.61
N VAL A 25 15.95 -17.17 -12.46
CA VAL A 25 17.26 -17.15 -13.10
C VAL A 25 18.32 -16.79 -12.07
N ALA A 26 19.24 -17.70 -11.83
CA ALA A 26 20.42 -17.46 -11.00
C ALA A 26 21.63 -17.20 -11.91
N TRP A 27 22.32 -16.10 -11.68
CA TRP A 27 23.49 -15.70 -12.47
C TRP A 27 24.80 -16.07 -11.77
N ALA A 28 25.72 -16.70 -12.53
CA ALA A 28 27.11 -16.89 -12.12
C ALA A 28 28.01 -16.16 -13.13
N ILE A 29 28.81 -15.22 -12.65
CA ILE A 29 29.63 -14.40 -13.54
C ILE A 29 31.11 -14.75 -13.32
N SER A 30 31.84 -14.99 -14.40
CA SER A 30 33.25 -15.32 -14.37
C SER A 30 34.04 -14.45 -15.34
N VAL A 31 35.30 -14.20 -14.98
CA VAL A 31 36.23 -13.39 -15.75
C VAL A 31 37.33 -14.29 -16.28
N ASN A 32 37.42 -14.40 -17.61
CA ASN A 32 38.46 -15.20 -18.25
C ASN A 32 39.47 -14.28 -18.94
N ARG A 33 40.69 -14.18 -18.42
CA ARG A 33 41.74 -13.34 -18.99
C ARG A 33 42.43 -14.04 -20.13
N ILE A 34 42.29 -13.53 -21.35
CA ILE A 34 42.85 -14.09 -22.58
C ILE A 34 44.29 -13.57 -22.80
N SER A 35 44.53 -12.27 -22.50
CA SER A 35 45.81 -11.62 -22.65
C SER A 35 46.00 -10.49 -21.63
N ALA A 36 47.10 -9.77 -21.71
CA ALA A 36 47.35 -8.61 -20.86
C ALA A 36 46.29 -7.49 -21.07
N THR A 37 45.71 -7.43 -22.26
CA THR A 37 44.79 -6.37 -22.69
C THR A 37 43.40 -6.89 -23.12
N ALA A 38 43.13 -8.21 -23.06
CA ALA A 38 41.84 -8.78 -23.46
C ALA A 38 41.30 -9.72 -22.39
N VAL A 39 40.00 -9.49 -22.04
CA VAL A 39 39.28 -10.24 -21.02
C VAL A 39 37.89 -10.61 -21.58
N ASP A 40 37.49 -11.86 -21.40
CA ASP A 40 36.12 -12.31 -21.65
C ASP A 40 35.33 -12.36 -20.33
N LEU A 41 34.26 -11.62 -20.26
CA LEU A 41 33.27 -11.72 -19.20
C LEU A 41 32.25 -12.78 -19.59
N GLN A 42 32.06 -13.81 -18.77
CA GLN A 42 31.08 -14.87 -18.99
C GLN A 42 29.98 -14.78 -17.92
N PHE A 43 28.75 -14.71 -18.39
CA PHE A 43 27.53 -14.68 -17.58
C PHE A 43 26.80 -16.00 -17.82
N ASP A 44 26.82 -16.87 -16.82
CA ASP A 44 26.15 -18.17 -16.84
C ASP A 44 24.83 -18.04 -16.08
N ALA A 45 23.70 -18.16 -16.79
CA ALA A 45 22.37 -18.17 -16.22
C ALA A 45 21.94 -19.62 -15.96
N THR A 46 21.49 -19.93 -14.74
CA THR A 46 20.79 -21.15 -14.40
C THR A 46 19.31 -20.83 -14.26
N ILE A 47 18.48 -21.45 -15.09
CA ILE A 47 17.05 -21.12 -15.22
C ILE A 47 16.26 -22.21 -14.51
N ALA A 48 15.32 -21.82 -13.63
CA ALA A 48 14.48 -22.74 -12.87
C ALA A 48 13.57 -23.57 -13.80
N ASP A 49 13.18 -24.76 -13.33
CA ASP A 49 12.28 -25.63 -14.08
C ASP A 49 10.98 -24.90 -14.47
N LYS A 50 10.53 -25.09 -15.73
CA LYS A 50 9.39 -24.43 -16.36
C LYS A 50 9.54 -22.94 -16.68
N TRP A 51 10.66 -22.33 -16.37
CA TRP A 51 10.95 -20.98 -16.77
C TRP A 51 11.81 -20.95 -18.02
N HIS A 52 11.67 -19.88 -18.80
CA HIS A 52 12.53 -19.60 -19.93
C HIS A 52 13.00 -18.14 -19.91
N LEU A 53 14.22 -17.93 -20.36
CA LEU A 53 14.90 -16.63 -20.45
C LEU A 53 14.99 -16.22 -21.91
N TYR A 54 14.54 -15.02 -22.28
CA TYR A 54 14.62 -14.56 -23.65
C TYR A 54 16.05 -14.19 -24.07
N SER A 55 16.31 -14.33 -25.38
CA SER A 55 17.63 -14.09 -25.95
C SER A 55 17.98 -12.59 -26.03
N LEU A 56 19.17 -12.28 -26.57
CA LEU A 56 19.63 -10.90 -26.82
C LEU A 56 18.88 -10.19 -27.95
N LYS A 57 18.01 -10.89 -28.69
CA LYS A 57 17.36 -10.36 -29.87
C LYS A 57 16.07 -9.62 -29.51
N GLU A 58 15.97 -8.36 -29.96
CA GLU A 58 14.78 -7.54 -29.82
C GLU A 58 13.73 -7.88 -30.89
N PHE A 59 12.45 -7.88 -30.54
CA PHE A 59 11.32 -8.10 -31.41
C PHE A 59 10.29 -6.98 -31.27
N GLU A 60 9.78 -6.49 -32.38
CA GLU A 60 8.66 -5.54 -32.41
C GLU A 60 7.39 -6.26 -31.93
N ASP A 61 6.76 -5.81 -30.84
CA ASP A 61 5.64 -6.46 -30.15
C ASP A 61 5.99 -7.80 -29.44
N GLY A 62 7.27 -8.08 -29.14
CA GLY A 62 7.74 -9.25 -28.41
C GLY A 62 8.17 -8.97 -26.96
N PRO A 63 8.75 -9.98 -26.29
CA PRO A 63 9.32 -9.82 -24.96
C PRO A 63 10.54 -8.90 -24.96
N LEU A 64 10.86 -8.36 -23.78
CA LEU A 64 12.10 -7.60 -23.61
C LEU A 64 13.30 -8.57 -23.70
N PRO A 65 14.32 -8.22 -24.49
CA PRO A 65 15.52 -9.05 -24.60
C PRO A 65 16.33 -9.04 -23.30
N THR A 66 17.20 -10.05 -23.15
CA THR A 66 18.26 -9.99 -22.13
C THR A 66 19.30 -8.98 -22.57
N GLU A 67 19.56 -7.97 -21.73
CA GLU A 67 20.45 -6.85 -22.02
C GLU A 67 21.47 -6.68 -20.92
N PHE A 68 22.72 -6.35 -21.30
CA PHE A 68 23.81 -6.10 -20.34
C PHE A 68 24.33 -4.70 -20.57
N THR A 69 24.23 -3.88 -19.53
CA THR A 69 24.79 -2.54 -19.50
C THR A 69 26.07 -2.52 -18.65
N PHE A 70 27.08 -1.79 -19.09
CA PHE A 70 28.36 -1.70 -18.41
C PHE A 70 28.66 -0.25 -18.08
N GLU A 71 28.97 0.03 -16.81
CA GLU A 71 29.49 1.32 -16.38
C GLU A 71 30.98 1.37 -16.67
N MET A 72 31.35 2.01 -17.79
CA MET A 72 32.72 2.01 -18.28
C MET A 72 33.27 3.41 -18.43
N ASP A 73 34.53 3.59 -17.97
CA ASP A 73 35.38 4.70 -18.39
C ASP A 73 35.98 4.36 -19.77
N SER A 74 35.45 4.98 -20.81
CA SER A 74 35.89 4.77 -22.21
C SER A 74 37.38 5.05 -22.47
N LEU A 75 38.05 5.70 -21.53
CA LEU A 75 39.50 5.92 -21.57
C LEU A 75 40.29 4.71 -21.04
N LYS A 76 39.67 3.81 -20.28
CA LYS A 76 40.32 2.68 -19.62
C LYS A 76 39.93 1.32 -20.19
N VAL A 77 38.70 1.19 -20.73
CA VAL A 77 38.17 -0.07 -21.24
C VAL A 77 37.21 0.17 -22.41
N ARG A 78 37.19 -0.76 -23.34
CA ARG A 78 36.29 -0.74 -24.49
C ARG A 78 35.68 -2.12 -24.73
N LEU A 79 34.42 -2.17 -25.21
CA LEU A 79 33.80 -3.42 -25.70
C LEU A 79 34.48 -3.84 -27.00
N ASP A 80 34.92 -5.10 -27.07
CA ASP A 80 35.52 -5.70 -28.27
C ASP A 80 34.48 -6.63 -28.93
N GLY A 81 33.67 -6.07 -29.83
CA GLY A 81 32.58 -6.75 -30.52
C GLY A 81 31.25 -6.80 -29.74
N PRO A 82 30.22 -7.35 -30.35
CA PRO A 82 28.92 -7.54 -29.72
C PRO A 82 28.96 -8.69 -28.70
N MET A 83 28.05 -8.64 -27.72
CA MET A 83 27.82 -9.77 -26.83
C MET A 83 27.32 -10.99 -27.62
N THR A 84 27.83 -12.16 -27.27
CA THR A 84 27.45 -13.45 -27.85
C THR A 84 26.74 -14.30 -26.80
N SER A 85 25.83 -15.17 -27.25
CA SER A 85 25.13 -16.11 -26.37
C SER A 85 25.34 -17.56 -26.82
N SER A 86 25.08 -18.52 -25.93
CA SER A 86 24.83 -19.91 -26.33
C SER A 86 23.69 -19.99 -27.34
N GLU A 87 23.51 -21.12 -28.00
CA GLU A 87 22.48 -21.31 -29.03
C GLU A 87 21.08 -21.34 -28.37
N PRO A 88 20.17 -20.38 -28.65
CA PRO A 88 18.84 -20.38 -28.10
C PRO A 88 17.93 -21.39 -28.80
N LYS A 89 16.96 -21.93 -28.09
CA LYS A 89 15.85 -22.71 -28.65
C LYS A 89 14.85 -21.73 -29.29
N ILE A 90 14.35 -22.05 -30.47
CA ILE A 90 13.34 -21.25 -31.16
C ILE A 90 12.04 -22.07 -31.17
N GLU A 91 11.03 -21.61 -30.46
CA GLU A 91 9.71 -22.23 -30.45
C GLU A 91 8.62 -21.14 -30.43
N PHE A 92 7.39 -21.58 -30.73
CA PHE A 92 6.22 -20.73 -30.70
C PHE A 92 5.86 -20.37 -29.27
N ASP A 93 5.88 -19.10 -28.95
CA ASP A 93 5.49 -18.56 -27.64
C ASP A 93 3.98 -18.26 -27.64
N ALA A 94 3.25 -18.88 -26.71
CA ALA A 94 1.80 -18.74 -26.64
C ALA A 94 1.35 -17.39 -26.04
N ILE A 95 2.24 -16.65 -25.37
CA ILE A 95 1.94 -15.35 -24.77
C ILE A 95 2.04 -14.24 -25.81
N PHE A 96 3.10 -14.30 -26.66
CA PHE A 96 3.38 -13.31 -27.68
C PHE A 96 2.87 -13.73 -29.09
N GLU A 97 2.42 -14.98 -29.24
CA GLU A 97 1.88 -15.56 -30.49
C GLU A 97 2.86 -15.51 -31.68
N ILE A 98 4.16 -15.58 -31.43
CA ILE A 98 5.26 -15.61 -32.41
C ILE A 98 6.34 -16.60 -32.05
N ASP A 99 7.16 -17.02 -33.05
CA ASP A 99 8.34 -17.85 -32.77
C ASP A 99 9.46 -16.99 -32.15
N LEU A 100 9.86 -17.33 -30.92
CA LEU A 100 10.84 -16.58 -30.15
C LEU A 100 12.06 -17.43 -29.78
N PRO A 101 13.27 -16.85 -29.81
CA PRO A 101 14.47 -17.48 -29.29
C PRO A 101 14.57 -17.27 -27.77
N PHE A 102 14.63 -18.35 -27.03
CA PHE A 102 14.78 -18.36 -25.58
C PHE A 102 15.67 -19.51 -25.07
N PHE A 103 16.01 -19.48 -23.79
CA PHE A 103 16.80 -20.49 -23.12
C PHE A 103 15.99 -21.17 -22.04
N GLU A 104 16.17 -22.50 -21.91
CA GLU A 104 15.65 -23.31 -20.81
C GLU A 104 16.85 -23.92 -20.06
N TYR A 105 16.74 -24.03 -18.77
CA TYR A 105 17.71 -24.62 -17.84
C TYR A 105 19.04 -23.84 -17.73
N ASN A 106 19.72 -23.55 -18.82
CA ASN A 106 21.00 -22.86 -18.81
C ASN A 106 21.18 -21.97 -20.03
N ALA A 107 21.78 -20.79 -19.81
CA ALA A 107 22.23 -19.91 -20.87
C ALA A 107 23.63 -19.36 -20.52
N ARG A 108 24.45 -19.13 -21.54
CA ARG A 108 25.74 -18.46 -21.39
C ARG A 108 25.81 -17.27 -22.31
N PHE A 109 26.21 -16.14 -21.74
CA PHE A 109 26.48 -14.92 -22.49
C PHE A 109 27.95 -14.53 -22.29
N THR A 110 28.58 -14.03 -23.34
CA THR A 110 30.01 -13.68 -23.29
C THR A 110 30.22 -12.33 -23.94
N GLN A 111 30.86 -11.42 -23.20
CA GLN A 111 31.29 -10.12 -23.69
C GLN A 111 32.80 -10.01 -23.59
N ARG A 112 33.42 -9.71 -24.73
CA ARG A 112 34.86 -9.40 -24.78
C ARG A 112 35.10 -7.94 -24.46
N LEU A 113 36.14 -7.69 -23.66
CA LEU A 113 36.63 -6.36 -23.32
C LEU A 113 38.08 -6.20 -23.75
N GLU A 114 38.41 -5.02 -24.28
CA GLU A 114 39.79 -4.57 -24.48
C GLU A 114 40.17 -3.58 -23.38
N LEU A 115 41.12 -3.95 -22.55
CA LEU A 115 41.66 -3.11 -21.49
C LEU A 115 42.70 -2.14 -22.07
N LEU A 116 42.35 -0.85 -22.09
CA LEU A 116 43.25 0.24 -22.48
C LEU A 116 44.20 0.60 -21.30
N ASP A 117 43.72 0.39 -20.09
CA ASP A 117 44.49 0.50 -18.86
C ASP A 117 44.54 -0.88 -18.14
N PRO A 118 45.68 -1.58 -18.17
CA PRO A 118 45.83 -2.89 -17.51
C PRO A 118 45.72 -2.86 -15.99
N SER A 119 45.76 -1.67 -15.37
CA SER A 119 45.59 -1.48 -13.92
C SER A 119 44.15 -1.37 -13.47
N LEU A 120 43.17 -1.46 -14.37
CA LEU A 120 41.75 -1.45 -14.03
C LEU A 120 41.41 -2.69 -13.19
N GLU A 121 40.97 -2.47 -11.96
CA GLU A 121 40.69 -3.53 -10.99
C GLU A 121 39.27 -4.07 -11.06
N GLN A 122 38.30 -3.22 -11.38
CA GLN A 122 36.88 -3.57 -11.32
C GLN A 122 36.09 -3.00 -12.50
N ILE A 123 35.01 -3.67 -12.85
CA ILE A 123 33.99 -3.20 -13.79
C ILE A 123 32.62 -3.48 -13.20
N SER A 124 31.69 -2.50 -13.27
CA SER A 124 30.33 -2.60 -12.81
C SER A 124 29.36 -2.52 -13.97
N GLY A 125 28.12 -2.97 -13.75
CA GLY A 125 27.05 -2.91 -14.72
C GLY A 125 25.76 -3.51 -14.21
N GLU A 126 24.80 -3.67 -15.10
CA GLU A 126 23.49 -4.24 -14.80
C GLU A 126 23.08 -5.25 -15.88
N THR A 127 22.43 -6.32 -15.47
CA THR A 127 21.77 -7.29 -16.33
C THR A 127 20.26 -7.06 -16.27
N ASN A 128 19.67 -6.69 -17.39
CA ASN A 128 18.22 -6.53 -17.55
C ASN A 128 17.68 -7.74 -18.31
N TYR A 129 16.71 -8.44 -17.76
CA TYR A 129 16.13 -9.60 -18.42
C TYR A 129 14.67 -9.80 -18.12
N GLN A 130 13.98 -10.47 -19.05
CA GLN A 130 12.64 -10.97 -18.87
C GLN A 130 12.68 -12.50 -18.87
N ALA A 131 12.11 -13.11 -17.83
CA ALA A 131 11.89 -14.54 -17.75
C ALA A 131 10.40 -14.84 -17.60
N CYS A 132 9.93 -15.89 -18.30
CA CYS A 132 8.53 -16.29 -18.28
C CYS A 132 8.37 -17.77 -17.99
N ASP A 133 7.23 -18.14 -17.37
CA ASP A 133 6.68 -19.49 -17.36
C ASP A 133 5.40 -19.51 -18.20
N ASP A 134 4.66 -20.62 -18.22
CA ASP A 134 3.39 -20.77 -18.96
C ASP A 134 2.29 -19.78 -18.53
N ARG A 135 2.48 -18.99 -17.46
CA ARG A 135 1.44 -18.16 -16.83
C ARG A 135 1.87 -16.74 -16.53
N LEU A 136 3.16 -16.53 -16.28
CA LEU A 136 3.69 -15.29 -15.71
C LEU A 136 5.00 -14.92 -16.36
N CYS A 137 5.16 -13.64 -16.69
CA CYS A 137 6.43 -13.03 -17.07
C CYS A 137 6.91 -12.06 -16.00
N ILE A 138 8.16 -12.15 -15.64
CA ILE A 138 8.82 -11.20 -14.73
C ILE A 138 9.93 -10.48 -15.45
N PHE A 139 10.11 -9.21 -15.08
CA PHE A 139 11.24 -8.40 -15.49
C PHE A 139 12.15 -8.16 -14.29
N ARG A 140 13.47 -8.30 -14.49
CA ARG A 140 14.49 -8.10 -13.45
C ARG A 140 15.64 -7.24 -13.97
N THR A 141 16.17 -6.46 -13.06
CA THR A 141 17.43 -5.73 -13.21
C THR A 141 18.36 -6.16 -12.09
N GLU A 142 19.49 -6.76 -12.42
CA GLU A 142 20.47 -7.23 -11.45
C GLU A 142 21.80 -6.50 -11.65
N PRO A 143 22.25 -5.71 -10.67
CA PRO A 143 23.54 -5.06 -10.73
C PRO A 143 24.67 -6.07 -10.47
N PHE A 144 25.80 -5.88 -11.13
CA PHE A 144 27.01 -6.68 -10.90
C PHE A 144 28.26 -5.80 -10.80
N THR A 145 29.22 -6.27 -10.01
CA THR A 145 30.57 -5.70 -9.96
C THR A 145 31.58 -6.84 -10.01
N LEU A 146 32.51 -6.77 -10.96
CA LEU A 146 33.47 -7.82 -11.25
C LEU A 146 34.91 -7.35 -11.03
N SER A 147 35.70 -8.15 -10.33
CA SER A 147 37.14 -7.95 -10.25
C SER A 147 37.82 -8.54 -11.49
N LEU A 148 38.61 -7.74 -12.19
CA LEU A 148 39.36 -8.17 -13.38
C LEU A 148 40.68 -8.91 -13.03
N HIS A 149 41.06 -8.97 -11.75
CA HIS A 149 42.24 -9.63 -11.23
C HIS A 149 41.84 -10.80 -10.32
N GLY A 150 41.59 -11.98 -10.91
CA GLY A 150 41.29 -13.22 -10.20
C GLY A 150 40.14 -13.99 -10.78
N ASN A 151 40.10 -15.32 -10.56
CA ASN A 151 38.93 -16.14 -10.85
C ASN A 151 37.86 -15.86 -9.76
N ALA A 152 37.15 -14.77 -9.86
CA ALA A 152 36.03 -14.50 -8.98
C ALA A 152 34.77 -15.05 -9.64
N ILE A 153 34.26 -16.13 -9.10
CA ILE A 153 32.86 -16.50 -9.28
C ILE A 153 32.10 -15.56 -8.37
N VAL A 154 31.55 -14.48 -8.91
CA VAL A 154 30.59 -13.67 -8.18
C VAL A 154 29.23 -14.21 -8.60
N ALA A 155 28.70 -15.15 -7.81
CA ALA A 155 27.26 -15.33 -7.78
C ALA A 155 26.68 -13.97 -7.37
N SER A 156 25.62 -13.54 -8.01
CA SER A 156 24.80 -12.40 -7.57
C SER A 156 24.02 -12.78 -6.29
N SER A 157 24.73 -13.26 -5.29
CA SER A 157 24.30 -13.19 -3.90
C SER A 157 24.84 -11.86 -3.40
N ILE A 158 23.94 -10.99 -2.95
CA ILE A 158 24.33 -9.83 -2.16
C ILE A 158 25.30 -10.34 -1.11
N GLU A 159 26.63 -10.07 -1.27
CA GLU A 159 27.62 -10.54 -0.31
C GLU A 159 27.30 -9.92 1.04
N ILE A 160 26.80 -10.76 1.94
CA ILE A 160 26.60 -10.34 3.31
C ILE A 160 27.98 -10.28 3.94
N THR A 161 28.51 -9.08 3.98
CA THR A 161 29.78 -8.81 4.65
C THR A 161 29.66 -9.22 6.13
N SER A 162 30.78 -9.56 6.76
CA SER A 162 30.82 -9.81 8.21
C SER A 162 30.24 -8.62 9.01
N GLU A 163 30.34 -7.41 8.49
CA GLU A 163 29.71 -6.21 9.06
C GLU A 163 28.19 -6.26 8.96
N ASN A 164 27.63 -6.64 7.79
CA ASN A 164 26.17 -6.81 7.62
C ASN A 164 25.61 -7.91 8.54
N GLN A 165 26.37 -9.00 8.74
CA GLN A 165 25.99 -10.06 9.69
C GLN A 165 25.96 -9.53 11.12
N LEU A 166 26.96 -8.74 11.54
CA LEU A 166 26.98 -8.13 12.88
C LEU A 166 25.82 -7.15 13.06
N ARG A 167 25.50 -6.35 12.05
CA ARG A 167 24.37 -5.41 12.08
C ARG A 167 23.04 -6.14 12.11
N SER A 168 22.88 -7.21 11.33
CA SER A 168 21.69 -8.07 11.36
C SER A 168 21.52 -8.73 12.72
N ALA A 169 22.59 -9.24 13.31
CA ALA A 169 22.59 -9.81 14.66
C ALA A 169 22.24 -8.77 15.73
N ALA A 170 22.67 -7.51 15.55
CA ALA A 170 22.35 -6.41 16.48
C ALA A 170 20.85 -6.05 16.52
N LEU A 171 20.08 -6.38 15.46
CA LEU A 171 18.63 -6.24 15.46
C LEU A 171 17.90 -7.42 16.13
N THR A 172 18.60 -8.48 16.49
CA THR A 172 18.02 -9.66 17.13
C THR A 172 18.06 -9.51 18.65
N LEU A 173 16.89 -9.57 19.29
CA LEU A 173 16.79 -9.53 20.74
C LEU A 173 16.92 -10.93 21.35
N ASN A 174 17.63 -11.03 22.44
CA ASN A 174 17.63 -12.25 23.25
C ASN A 174 16.43 -12.24 24.21
N LEU A 175 15.23 -12.50 23.65
CA LEU A 175 13.99 -12.48 24.43
C LEU A 175 13.90 -13.69 25.36
N LYS A 176 13.51 -13.42 26.60
CA LYS A 176 13.16 -14.40 27.62
C LYS A 176 11.65 -14.42 27.84
N ASN A 177 11.09 -15.49 28.40
CA ASN A 177 9.65 -15.70 28.61
C ASN A 177 8.85 -15.66 27.27
N LYS A 178 9.39 -16.32 26.25
CA LYS A 178 8.78 -16.34 24.89
C LYS A 178 7.37 -16.94 24.84
N ASP A 179 6.93 -17.61 25.90
CA ASP A 179 5.56 -18.15 26.04
C ASP A 179 4.51 -17.03 25.90
N TYR A 180 4.82 -15.81 26.35
CA TYR A 180 3.96 -14.64 26.15
C TYR A 180 3.75 -14.27 24.68
N LEU A 181 4.68 -14.59 23.78
CA LEU A 181 4.50 -14.38 22.34
C LEU A 181 3.53 -15.41 21.75
N GLN A 182 3.57 -16.65 22.23
CA GLN A 182 2.64 -17.69 21.82
C GLN A 182 1.23 -17.40 22.33
N ASP A 183 1.08 -16.97 23.57
CA ASP A 183 -0.20 -16.56 24.15
C ASP A 183 -0.83 -15.37 23.39
N ALA A 184 -0.03 -14.45 22.87
CA ALA A 184 -0.52 -13.36 22.04
C ALA A 184 -1.10 -13.86 20.71
N LEU A 185 -0.53 -14.91 20.13
CA LEU A 185 -1.04 -15.57 18.92
C LEU A 185 -2.31 -16.39 19.22
N VAL A 186 -2.37 -17.08 20.37
CA VAL A 186 -3.50 -17.92 20.77
C VAL A 186 -4.70 -17.08 21.23
N ASN A 187 -4.50 -15.96 21.93
CA ASN A 187 -5.60 -15.09 22.37
C ASN A 187 -6.26 -14.32 21.21
N THR A 188 -5.64 -14.30 20.03
CA THR A 188 -6.29 -13.89 18.78
C THR A 188 -7.14 -15.02 18.16
N GLU A 189 -7.08 -16.24 18.72
CA GLU A 189 -7.94 -17.39 18.34
C GLU A 189 -9.37 -17.30 18.88
N ASP A 190 -9.83 -16.23 19.50
CA ASP A 190 -11.26 -15.93 19.50
C ASP A 190 -11.67 -15.70 18.05
N SER A 191 -11.74 -16.82 17.34
CA SER A 191 -12.24 -16.93 15.98
C SER A 191 -13.65 -16.37 15.99
N SER A 192 -13.77 -15.08 15.74
CA SER A 192 -15.08 -14.50 15.48
C SER A 192 -15.73 -15.41 14.46
N PRO A 193 -16.93 -15.94 14.74
CA PRO A 193 -17.56 -16.89 13.83
C PRO A 193 -17.52 -16.29 12.43
N LEU A 194 -17.18 -17.07 11.41
CA LEU A 194 -17.07 -16.61 10.01
C LEU A 194 -18.28 -15.77 9.60
N LEU A 195 -19.45 -16.06 10.20
CA LEU A 195 -20.64 -15.26 10.03
C LEU A 195 -20.50 -13.84 10.56
N THR A 196 -19.82 -13.62 11.68
CA THR A 196 -19.59 -12.27 12.23
C THR A 196 -18.71 -11.47 11.31
N LEU A 197 -17.65 -12.07 10.76
CA LEU A 197 -16.76 -11.43 9.79
C LEU A 197 -17.48 -11.11 8.48
N PHE A 198 -18.34 -12.02 8.01
CA PHE A 198 -19.20 -11.73 6.86
C PHE A 198 -20.13 -10.55 7.13
N LEU A 199 -20.79 -10.52 8.30
CA LEU A 199 -21.70 -9.42 8.67
C LEU A 199 -20.96 -8.09 8.86
N LEU A 200 -19.77 -8.10 9.45
CA LEU A 200 -18.93 -6.90 9.56
C LEU A 200 -18.49 -6.40 8.18
N GLY A 201 -18.04 -7.30 7.30
CA GLY A 201 -17.71 -6.97 5.92
C GLY A 201 -18.90 -6.43 5.17
N PHE A 202 -20.08 -7.03 5.34
CA PHE A 202 -21.33 -6.57 4.74
C PHE A 202 -21.74 -5.18 5.25
N LEU A 203 -21.66 -4.92 6.56
CA LEU A 203 -21.95 -3.62 7.14
C LEU A 203 -20.96 -2.55 6.63
N ALA A 204 -19.67 -2.87 6.57
CA ALA A 204 -18.66 -1.99 6.00
C ALA A 204 -18.92 -1.69 4.52
N GLY A 205 -19.36 -2.68 3.74
CA GLY A 205 -19.77 -2.49 2.35
C GLY A 205 -21.01 -1.60 2.21
N LEU A 206 -21.98 -1.68 3.12
CA LEU A 206 -23.12 -0.75 3.15
C LEU A 206 -22.68 0.70 3.44
N ILE A 207 -21.73 0.89 4.33
CA ILE A 207 -21.14 2.20 4.60
C ILE A 207 -20.39 2.70 3.36
N ALA A 208 -19.65 1.81 2.67
CA ALA A 208 -18.92 2.13 1.45
C ALA A 208 -19.82 2.61 0.30
N ILE A 209 -21.07 2.18 0.22
CA ILE A 209 -22.05 2.69 -0.76
C ILE A 209 -22.25 4.20 -0.62
N LEU A 210 -22.13 4.73 0.60
CA LEU A 210 -22.27 6.16 0.88
C LEU A 210 -21.00 6.97 0.59
N THR A 211 -19.90 6.29 0.26
CA THR A 211 -18.65 6.98 -0.09
C THR A 211 -18.81 7.79 -1.39
N PRO A 212 -18.07 8.91 -1.52
CA PRO A 212 -18.20 9.80 -2.66
C PRO A 212 -17.87 9.14 -4.00
N CYS A 213 -17.06 8.08 -4.01
CA CYS A 213 -16.68 7.38 -5.24
C CYS A 213 -17.75 6.39 -5.73
N VAL A 214 -18.50 5.74 -4.82
CA VAL A 214 -19.49 4.70 -5.16
C VAL A 214 -20.85 5.29 -5.44
N PHE A 215 -21.32 6.20 -4.58
CA PHE A 215 -22.68 6.74 -4.63
C PHE A 215 -23.06 7.36 -5.99
N PRO A 216 -22.23 8.20 -6.65
CA PRO A 216 -22.57 8.79 -7.95
C PRO A 216 -22.55 7.78 -9.10
N MET A 217 -21.87 6.65 -8.94
CA MET A 217 -21.83 5.61 -9.96
C MET A 217 -23.13 4.81 -10.02
N ILE A 218 -23.92 4.78 -8.93
CA ILE A 218 -25.20 4.04 -8.88
C ILE A 218 -26.19 4.53 -9.93
N PRO A 219 -26.53 5.83 -10.03
CA PRO A 219 -27.43 6.32 -11.06
C PRO A 219 -26.93 6.09 -12.49
N LEU A 220 -25.62 6.19 -12.72
CA LEU A 220 -25.00 5.98 -14.04
C LEU A 220 -25.15 4.52 -14.48
N THR A 221 -24.80 3.58 -13.62
CA THR A 221 -24.86 2.13 -13.91
C THR A 221 -26.31 1.67 -14.07
N VAL A 222 -27.21 2.15 -13.23
CA VAL A 222 -28.63 1.84 -13.31
C VAL A 222 -29.23 2.39 -14.61
N SER A 223 -28.91 3.64 -14.99
CA SER A 223 -29.35 4.23 -16.26
C SER A 223 -28.84 3.45 -17.48
N PHE A 224 -27.61 2.95 -17.41
CA PHE A 224 -27.03 2.11 -18.46
C PHE A 224 -27.84 0.80 -18.63
N PHE A 225 -28.13 0.08 -17.53
CA PHE A 225 -28.91 -1.17 -17.60
C PHE A 225 -30.34 -0.96 -18.11
N LEU A 226 -30.97 0.15 -17.72
CA LEU A 226 -32.33 0.46 -18.18
C LEU A 226 -32.38 0.79 -19.67
N LYS A 227 -31.36 1.50 -20.20
CA LYS A 227 -31.29 1.82 -21.65
C LYS A 227 -30.95 0.59 -22.51
N GLN A 228 -30.20 -0.36 -21.97
CA GLN A 228 -29.76 -1.55 -22.71
C GLN A 228 -30.76 -2.72 -22.61
N ALA A 229 -31.70 -2.67 -21.69
CA ALA A 229 -32.68 -3.73 -21.48
C ALA A 229 -33.79 -3.70 -22.54
N THR A 230 -33.73 -4.61 -23.49
CA THR A 230 -34.83 -4.83 -24.48
C THR A 230 -36.03 -5.56 -23.88
N SER A 231 -35.90 -6.16 -22.70
CA SER A 231 -36.95 -6.81 -21.92
C SER A 231 -36.59 -6.82 -20.43
N LEU A 232 -37.59 -6.81 -19.54
CA LEU A 232 -37.43 -6.88 -18.08
C LEU A 232 -36.54 -8.07 -17.65
N ARG A 233 -36.74 -9.24 -18.28
CA ARG A 233 -35.93 -10.45 -17.96
C ARG A 233 -34.45 -10.25 -18.26
N LYS A 234 -34.10 -9.63 -19.40
CA LYS A 234 -32.71 -9.33 -19.75
C LYS A 234 -32.09 -8.27 -18.82
N GLY A 235 -32.86 -7.25 -18.44
CA GLY A 235 -32.41 -6.24 -17.48
C GLY A 235 -32.06 -6.84 -16.12
N VAL A 236 -32.93 -7.69 -15.58
CA VAL A 236 -32.70 -8.39 -14.31
C VAL A 236 -31.48 -9.31 -14.41
N PHE A 237 -31.36 -10.09 -15.50
CA PHE A 237 -30.22 -10.98 -15.70
C PHE A 237 -28.87 -10.22 -15.75
N ASN A 238 -28.83 -9.12 -16.53
CA ASN A 238 -27.61 -8.31 -16.62
C ASN A 238 -27.20 -7.68 -15.28
N ALA A 239 -28.16 -7.24 -14.49
CA ALA A 239 -27.86 -6.65 -13.19
C ALA A 239 -27.44 -7.70 -12.15
N LEU A 240 -28.03 -8.90 -12.18
CA LEU A 240 -27.58 -10.03 -11.35
C LEU A 240 -26.17 -10.48 -11.76
N LEU A 241 -25.89 -10.51 -13.07
CA LEU A 241 -24.55 -10.81 -13.60
C LEU A 241 -23.53 -9.75 -13.17
N TYR A 242 -23.92 -8.48 -13.17
CA TYR A 242 -23.08 -7.39 -12.68
C TYR A 242 -22.78 -7.53 -11.19
N GLY A 243 -23.79 -7.81 -10.36
CA GLY A 243 -23.62 -8.09 -8.95
C GLY A 243 -22.72 -9.31 -8.68
N PHE A 244 -22.89 -10.36 -9.50
CA PHE A 244 -22.02 -11.53 -9.44
C PHE A 244 -20.56 -11.16 -9.74
N PHE A 245 -20.31 -10.39 -10.79
CA PHE A 245 -18.94 -9.96 -11.11
C PHE A 245 -18.33 -9.07 -10.03
N ILE A 246 -19.11 -8.20 -9.38
CA ILE A 246 -18.61 -7.43 -8.23
C ILE A 246 -18.11 -8.39 -7.14
N VAL A 247 -18.94 -9.32 -6.69
CA VAL A 247 -18.56 -10.29 -5.65
C VAL A 247 -17.35 -11.12 -6.10
N PHE A 248 -17.38 -11.61 -7.34
CA PHE A 248 -16.30 -12.39 -7.93
C PHE A 248 -14.96 -11.64 -7.93
N ILE A 249 -14.94 -10.36 -8.30
CA ILE A 249 -13.72 -9.54 -8.31
C ILE A 249 -13.19 -9.34 -6.89
N TYR A 250 -14.06 -9.09 -5.89
CA TYR A 250 -13.61 -8.95 -4.50
C TYR A 250 -13.07 -10.27 -3.92
N VAL A 251 -13.67 -11.41 -4.27
CA VAL A 251 -13.12 -12.73 -3.94
C VAL A 251 -11.81 -12.98 -4.66
N LEU A 252 -11.70 -12.61 -5.94
CA LEU A 252 -10.45 -12.74 -6.73
C LEU A 252 -9.32 -11.91 -6.11
N LEU A 253 -9.61 -10.72 -5.59
CA LEU A 253 -8.64 -9.87 -4.89
C LEU A 253 -8.13 -10.49 -3.58
N SER A 254 -8.87 -11.43 -2.98
CA SER A 254 -8.40 -12.15 -1.80
C SER A 254 -7.55 -13.39 -2.13
N LEU A 255 -7.57 -13.90 -3.38
CA LEU A 255 -6.85 -15.10 -3.77
C LEU A 255 -5.32 -15.03 -3.59
N PRO A 256 -4.64 -13.91 -3.93
CA PRO A 256 -3.19 -13.81 -3.68
C PRO A 256 -2.82 -14.14 -2.23
N PHE A 257 -3.63 -13.76 -1.25
CA PHE A 257 -3.37 -14.01 0.16
C PHE A 257 -3.50 -15.48 0.58
N HIS A 258 -4.12 -16.33 -0.23
CA HIS A 258 -4.17 -17.79 -0.01
C HIS A 258 -2.95 -18.55 -0.53
N PHE A 259 -2.27 -17.99 -1.53
CA PHE A 259 -1.09 -18.62 -2.14
C PHE A 259 0.22 -18.09 -1.56
N LEU A 260 0.15 -17.02 -0.80
CA LEU A 260 1.28 -16.25 -0.30
C LEU A 260 1.34 -16.37 1.24
N ASP A 261 1.31 -17.61 1.77
CA ASP A 261 1.60 -17.87 3.19
C ASP A 261 2.98 -17.34 3.65
N SER A 262 3.81 -16.92 2.68
CA SER A 262 5.12 -16.31 2.89
C SER A 262 5.15 -14.80 2.60
N LEU A 263 4.01 -14.13 2.38
CA LEU A 263 4.02 -12.68 2.21
C LEU A 263 4.48 -12.00 3.48
N ASN A 264 5.49 -11.18 3.29
CA ASN A 264 5.98 -10.29 4.33
C ASN A 264 4.80 -9.45 4.86
N PRO A 265 4.40 -9.57 6.14
CA PRO A 265 3.25 -8.83 6.69
C PRO A 265 3.42 -7.31 6.54
N GLU A 266 4.63 -6.83 6.27
CA GLU A 266 4.97 -5.42 6.03
C GLU A 266 4.42 -4.86 4.71
N ILE A 267 4.06 -5.71 3.72
CA ILE A 267 3.66 -5.25 2.37
C ILE A 267 2.47 -4.30 2.42
N LEU A 268 1.46 -4.59 3.24
CA LEU A 268 0.27 -3.73 3.35
C LEU A 268 0.62 -2.35 3.90
N ASN A 269 1.51 -2.29 4.88
CA ASN A 269 1.99 -1.04 5.44
C ASN A 269 2.83 -0.27 4.42
N THR A 270 3.72 -0.94 3.72
CA THR A 270 4.56 -0.37 2.65
C THR A 270 3.70 0.24 1.54
N ILE A 271 2.63 -0.44 1.11
CA ILE A 271 1.69 0.07 0.10
C ILE A 271 0.94 1.30 0.64
N ALA A 272 0.42 1.25 1.87
CA ALA A 272 -0.34 2.34 2.47
C ALA A 272 0.50 3.62 2.66
N THR A 273 1.79 3.48 2.92
CA THR A 273 2.74 4.57 3.15
C THR A 273 3.61 4.90 1.93
N ASN A 274 3.32 4.28 0.77
CA ASN A 274 4.04 4.56 -0.47
C ASN A 274 3.75 5.99 -0.97
N VAL A 275 4.77 6.82 -1.05
CA VAL A 275 4.65 8.24 -1.40
C VAL A 275 4.10 8.45 -2.82
N PRO A 276 4.65 7.86 -3.89
CA PRO A 276 4.11 7.97 -5.24
C PRO A 276 2.63 7.57 -5.33
N LEU A 277 2.23 6.50 -4.64
CA LEU A 277 0.85 6.00 -4.64
C LEU A 277 -0.10 6.99 -3.93
N ASN A 278 0.31 7.55 -2.79
CA ASN A 278 -0.48 8.56 -2.08
C ASN A 278 -0.64 9.84 -2.92
N LEU A 279 0.41 10.30 -3.61
CA LEU A 279 0.34 11.44 -4.53
C LEU A 279 -0.57 11.16 -5.73
N PHE A 280 -0.53 9.95 -6.25
CA PHE A 280 -1.42 9.52 -7.32
C PHE A 280 -2.89 9.54 -6.87
N PHE A 281 -3.21 9.00 -5.69
CA PHE A 281 -4.56 9.08 -5.14
C PHE A 281 -4.99 10.52 -4.87
N PHE A 282 -4.12 11.35 -4.33
CA PHE A 282 -4.37 12.78 -4.17
C PHE A 282 -4.79 13.44 -5.49
N ALA A 283 -4.04 13.20 -6.58
CA ALA A 283 -4.34 13.76 -7.89
C ALA A 283 -5.68 13.25 -8.46
N ILE A 284 -5.96 11.95 -8.33
CA ILE A 284 -7.23 11.35 -8.76
C ILE A 284 -8.41 11.94 -8.00
N PHE A 285 -8.31 12.08 -6.67
CA PHE A 285 -9.40 12.63 -5.86
C PHE A 285 -9.69 14.09 -6.20
N ILE A 286 -8.65 14.89 -6.45
CA ILE A 286 -8.84 16.25 -6.96
C ILE A 286 -9.58 16.23 -8.30
N PHE A 287 -9.14 15.36 -9.22
CA PHE A 287 -9.77 15.22 -10.52
C PHE A 287 -11.26 14.88 -10.37
N PHE A 288 -11.64 13.90 -9.56
CA PHE A 288 -13.04 13.55 -9.33
C PHE A 288 -13.84 14.66 -8.64
N ALA A 289 -13.26 15.35 -7.66
CA ALA A 289 -13.92 16.46 -6.98
C ALA A 289 -14.35 17.57 -7.97
N PHE A 290 -13.48 17.94 -8.93
CA PHE A 290 -13.83 18.90 -9.97
C PHE A 290 -14.92 18.40 -10.91
N SER A 291 -14.98 17.09 -11.20
CA SER A 291 -16.09 16.48 -11.93
C SER A 291 -17.41 16.60 -11.14
N PHE A 292 -17.37 16.38 -9.81
CA PHE A 292 -18.56 16.53 -8.95
C PHE A 292 -19.03 17.98 -8.84
N PHE A 293 -18.15 18.93 -8.92
CA PHE A 293 -18.51 20.35 -9.03
C PHE A 293 -19.13 20.72 -10.39
N GLY A 294 -19.11 19.79 -11.37
CA GLY A 294 -19.75 19.97 -12.68
C GLY A 294 -18.89 20.76 -13.70
N TYR A 295 -17.59 20.87 -13.50
CA TYR A 295 -16.71 21.49 -14.48
C TYR A 295 -16.52 20.64 -15.73
N TYR A 296 -16.61 19.32 -15.62
CA TYR A 296 -16.64 18.37 -16.72
C TYR A 296 -17.44 17.11 -16.35
N GLU A 297 -18.02 16.51 -17.37
CA GLU A 297 -18.75 15.23 -17.20
C GLU A 297 -17.84 14.08 -17.61
N LEU A 298 -17.71 13.08 -16.76
CA LEU A 298 -17.07 11.81 -17.08
C LEU A 298 -18.03 10.97 -17.96
N THR A 299 -18.12 11.34 -19.24
CA THR A 299 -18.82 10.53 -20.22
C THR A 299 -17.84 9.58 -20.89
N LEU A 300 -18.17 8.29 -20.91
CA LEU A 300 -17.44 7.34 -21.74
C LEU A 300 -17.47 7.83 -23.20
N PRO A 301 -16.31 7.88 -23.89
CA PRO A 301 -16.27 8.32 -25.27
C PRO A 301 -17.31 7.55 -26.09
N SER A 302 -18.14 8.27 -26.85
CA SER A 302 -19.17 7.67 -27.72
C SER A 302 -18.61 6.68 -28.73
N SER A 303 -17.30 6.78 -29.03
CA SER A 303 -16.56 5.81 -29.84
C SER A 303 -16.51 4.40 -29.22
N TRP A 304 -16.56 4.28 -27.89
CA TRP A 304 -16.62 2.97 -27.21
C TRP A 304 -18.04 2.38 -27.24
N GLY A 305 -19.08 3.23 -27.27
CA GLY A 305 -20.46 2.82 -27.47
C GLY A 305 -20.72 2.35 -28.92
N ASN A 306 -20.12 3.02 -29.91
CA ASN A 306 -20.36 2.72 -31.33
C ASN A 306 -19.53 1.54 -31.83
N THR A 307 -18.35 1.25 -31.25
CA THR A 307 -17.57 0.04 -31.55
C THR A 307 -18.23 -1.22 -30.99
N ALA A 308 -19.00 -1.10 -29.91
CA ALA A 308 -19.81 -2.19 -29.38
C ALA A 308 -21.01 -2.53 -30.28
N ASP A 309 -21.45 -1.61 -31.16
CA ASP A 309 -22.55 -1.85 -32.10
C ASP A 309 -22.11 -2.55 -33.41
N SER A 310 -20.82 -2.52 -33.76
CA SER A 310 -20.30 -3.10 -35.00
C SER A 310 -19.82 -4.55 -34.90
N SER A 311 -19.55 -5.08 -33.71
CA SER A 311 -19.18 -6.47 -33.47
C SER A 311 -20.31 -7.25 -32.78
N SER A 312 -21.16 -7.85 -33.61
CA SER A 312 -22.43 -8.47 -33.20
C SER A 312 -22.34 -9.74 -32.33
N ASN A 313 -21.13 -10.18 -31.87
CA ASN A 313 -20.95 -11.40 -31.10
C ASN A 313 -20.33 -11.24 -29.70
N MET A 314 -19.85 -10.03 -29.32
CA MET A 314 -19.34 -9.76 -27.95
C MET A 314 -20.34 -8.97 -27.09
N LYS A 315 -21.62 -9.01 -27.43
CA LYS A 315 -22.72 -8.30 -26.73
C LYS A 315 -23.13 -9.03 -25.47
N GLY A 316 -22.80 -8.51 -24.31
CA GLY A 316 -23.45 -8.84 -23.05
C GLY A 316 -22.54 -8.96 -21.82
N GLY A 317 -21.80 -10.05 -21.66
CA GLY A 317 -21.11 -10.39 -20.42
C GLY A 317 -19.81 -9.62 -20.19
N ILE A 318 -18.97 -9.50 -21.22
CA ILE A 318 -17.63 -8.87 -21.09
C ILE A 318 -17.74 -7.37 -20.76
N GLY A 319 -18.64 -6.64 -21.39
CA GLY A 319 -18.88 -5.23 -21.05
C GLY A 319 -19.36 -5.02 -19.62
N ILE A 320 -20.21 -5.94 -19.11
CA ILE A 320 -20.67 -5.94 -17.72
C ILE A 320 -19.53 -6.24 -16.77
N PHE A 321 -18.62 -7.16 -17.13
CA PHE A 321 -17.43 -7.47 -16.35
C PHE A 321 -16.50 -6.24 -16.22
N PHE A 322 -16.15 -5.58 -17.33
CA PHE A 322 -15.30 -4.39 -17.28
C PHE A 322 -15.92 -3.24 -16.50
N MET A 323 -17.25 -3.11 -16.55
CA MET A 323 -17.95 -2.10 -15.74
C MET A 323 -17.90 -2.44 -14.25
N ALA A 324 -17.99 -3.73 -13.88
CA ALA A 324 -17.84 -4.19 -12.50
C ALA A 324 -16.37 -4.02 -12.02
N LEU A 325 -15.40 -4.30 -12.89
CA LEU A 325 -13.98 -4.10 -12.62
C LEU A 325 -13.66 -2.62 -12.39
N THR A 326 -14.18 -1.72 -13.23
CA THR A 326 -14.01 -0.27 -13.06
C THR A 326 -14.60 0.20 -11.73
N LEU A 327 -15.81 -0.27 -11.38
CA LEU A 327 -16.40 0.04 -10.07
C LEU A 327 -15.53 -0.47 -8.92
N ALA A 328 -15.03 -1.70 -9.01
CA ALA A 328 -14.19 -2.29 -7.96
C ALA A 328 -12.88 -1.51 -7.77
N ILE A 329 -12.18 -1.15 -8.86
CA ILE A 329 -10.92 -0.38 -8.80
C ILE A 329 -11.16 1.02 -8.21
N VAL A 330 -12.17 1.73 -8.69
CA VAL A 330 -12.51 3.08 -8.19
C VAL A 330 -12.97 3.01 -6.73
N SER A 331 -13.81 2.03 -6.38
CA SER A 331 -14.28 1.83 -5.02
C SER A 331 -13.14 1.46 -4.06
N PHE A 332 -12.19 0.62 -4.48
CA PHE A 332 -11.05 0.21 -3.67
C PHE A 332 -10.21 1.40 -3.18
N SER A 333 -10.01 2.41 -4.03
CA SER A 333 -9.28 3.64 -3.66
C SER A 333 -9.89 4.36 -2.46
N CYS A 334 -11.24 4.40 -2.36
CA CYS A 334 -11.95 5.08 -1.26
C CYS A 334 -12.19 4.20 -0.05
N THR A 335 -12.30 2.89 -0.26
CA THR A 335 -12.62 1.93 0.79
C THR A 335 -11.39 1.23 1.35
N GLY A 336 -10.21 1.44 0.74
CA GLY A 336 -8.94 0.89 1.20
C GLY A 336 -8.67 1.08 2.69
N PRO A 337 -8.83 2.28 3.26
CA PRO A 337 -8.66 2.50 4.70
C PRO A 337 -9.66 1.71 5.56
N ILE A 338 -10.91 1.53 5.09
CA ILE A 338 -11.94 0.75 5.79
C ILE A 338 -11.62 -0.74 5.70
N LEU A 339 -11.24 -1.21 4.51
CA LEU A 339 -10.81 -2.58 4.29
C LEU A 339 -9.52 -2.88 5.05
N GLY A 340 -8.53 -1.98 5.01
CA GLY A 340 -7.27 -2.13 5.73
C GLY A 340 -7.45 -2.31 7.23
N SER A 341 -8.37 -1.57 7.86
CA SER A 341 -8.65 -1.73 9.29
C SER A 341 -9.36 -3.05 9.63
N LEU A 342 -10.20 -3.57 8.72
CA LEU A 342 -10.82 -4.90 8.84
C LEU A 342 -9.80 -6.02 8.61
N LEU A 343 -8.83 -5.82 7.71
CA LEU A 343 -7.84 -6.80 7.31
C LEU A 343 -6.70 -6.92 8.31
N ALA A 344 -6.30 -5.82 8.94
CA ALA A 344 -5.17 -5.82 9.89
C ALA A 344 -5.36 -6.80 11.05
N GLY A 345 -6.62 -7.04 11.48
CA GLY A 345 -6.95 -8.02 12.50
C GLY A 345 -6.95 -9.48 12.02
N SER A 346 -7.09 -9.71 10.71
CA SER A 346 -7.26 -11.08 10.16
C SER A 346 -5.97 -11.67 9.60
N LEU A 347 -4.96 -10.87 9.27
CA LEU A 347 -3.73 -11.35 8.61
C LEU A 347 -2.66 -11.85 9.60
N THR A 348 -2.87 -11.66 10.90
CA THR A 348 -1.91 -12.06 11.94
C THR A 348 -2.16 -13.45 12.53
N THR A 349 -3.19 -14.17 12.08
CA THR A 349 -3.57 -15.49 12.60
C THR A 349 -3.50 -16.57 11.53
N ASP A 350 -3.15 -17.79 11.93
CA ASP A 350 -3.30 -18.98 11.09
C ASP A 350 -4.75 -19.07 10.59
N GLY A 351 -4.95 -19.09 9.26
CA GLY A 351 -6.28 -19.02 8.65
C GLY A 351 -6.77 -17.61 8.29
N GLY A 352 -5.95 -16.57 8.46
CA GLY A 352 -6.31 -15.15 8.15
C GLY A 352 -6.75 -14.94 6.71
N ALA A 353 -6.19 -15.64 5.74
CA ALA A 353 -6.61 -15.59 4.34
C ALA A 353 -8.08 -15.99 4.14
N MET A 354 -8.56 -17.00 4.88
CA MET A 354 -9.98 -17.40 4.83
C MET A 354 -10.89 -16.35 5.47
N GLN A 355 -10.48 -15.79 6.59
CA GLN A 355 -11.22 -14.71 7.27
C GLN A 355 -11.33 -13.47 6.36
N LEU A 356 -10.24 -13.12 5.67
CA LEU A 356 -10.18 -12.08 4.66
C LEU A 356 -11.18 -12.34 3.53
N THR A 357 -11.18 -13.55 2.96
CA THR A 357 -12.09 -13.90 1.85
C THR A 357 -13.55 -13.80 2.26
N VAL A 358 -13.90 -14.24 3.48
CA VAL A 358 -15.26 -14.14 4.00
C VAL A 358 -15.67 -12.68 4.21
N GLY A 359 -14.80 -11.84 4.76
CA GLY A 359 -15.03 -10.40 4.92
C GLY A 359 -15.20 -9.68 3.58
N MET A 360 -14.32 -9.96 2.61
CA MET A 360 -14.38 -9.42 1.24
C MET A 360 -15.64 -9.88 0.50
N THR A 361 -16.05 -11.12 0.72
CA THR A 361 -17.31 -11.64 0.15
C THR A 361 -18.50 -10.86 0.70
N GLY A 362 -18.57 -10.65 2.02
CA GLY A 362 -19.62 -9.84 2.66
C GLY A 362 -19.65 -8.40 2.12
N PHE A 363 -18.49 -7.79 1.96
CA PHE A 363 -18.33 -6.45 1.40
C PHE A 363 -18.82 -6.36 -0.05
N GLY A 364 -18.38 -7.30 -0.90
CA GLY A 364 -18.83 -7.38 -2.30
C GLY A 364 -20.33 -7.60 -2.43
N PHE A 365 -20.92 -8.42 -1.56
CA PHE A 365 -22.37 -8.61 -1.49
C PHE A 365 -23.12 -7.32 -1.17
N ALA A 366 -22.64 -6.54 -0.21
CA ALA A 366 -23.24 -5.25 0.14
C ALA A 366 -23.21 -4.27 -1.04
N LEU A 367 -22.09 -4.19 -1.75
CA LEU A 367 -21.94 -3.33 -2.94
C LEU A 367 -22.86 -3.80 -4.10
N ALA A 368 -23.02 -5.11 -4.28
CA ALA A 368 -23.88 -5.68 -5.32
C ALA A 368 -25.39 -5.47 -5.06
N LEU A 369 -25.78 -5.34 -3.79
CA LEU A 369 -27.17 -5.30 -3.35
C LEU A 369 -28.01 -4.17 -3.98
N PRO A 370 -27.56 -2.90 -4.05
CA PRO A 370 -28.33 -1.83 -4.68
C PRO A 370 -28.68 -2.14 -6.14
N PHE A 371 -27.71 -2.68 -6.88
CA PHE A 371 -27.88 -2.97 -8.30
C PHE A 371 -28.86 -4.13 -8.52
N ALA A 372 -28.80 -5.17 -7.70
CA ALA A 372 -29.75 -6.28 -7.74
C ALA A 372 -31.17 -5.80 -7.38
N LEU A 373 -31.30 -4.94 -6.38
CA LEU A 373 -32.57 -4.43 -5.90
C LEU A 373 -33.25 -3.52 -6.93
N PHE A 374 -32.49 -2.63 -7.57
CA PHE A 374 -33.02 -1.77 -8.63
C PHE A 374 -33.37 -2.54 -9.90
N ALA A 375 -32.71 -3.65 -10.18
CA ALA A 375 -33.08 -4.51 -11.30
C ALA A 375 -34.36 -5.30 -11.05
N LEU A 376 -34.60 -5.72 -9.82
CA LEU A 376 -35.81 -6.45 -9.41
C LEU A 376 -37.04 -5.52 -9.37
N PHE A 377 -36.85 -4.25 -9.00
CA PHE A 377 -37.92 -3.27 -8.83
C PHE A 377 -37.71 -2.03 -9.71
N PRO A 378 -37.80 -2.15 -11.06
CA PRO A 378 -37.56 -1.02 -11.97
C PRO A 378 -38.59 0.13 -11.78
N ASN A 379 -39.78 -0.16 -11.26
CA ASN A 379 -40.77 0.84 -10.93
C ASN A 379 -40.38 1.71 -9.72
N ALA A 380 -39.52 1.22 -8.82
CA ALA A 380 -38.98 2.01 -7.71
C ALA A 380 -38.08 3.14 -8.21
N LEU A 381 -37.38 2.94 -9.33
CA LEU A 381 -36.59 3.97 -10.01
C LEU A 381 -37.46 5.09 -10.61
N ASN A 382 -38.66 4.76 -11.11
CA ASN A 382 -39.62 5.77 -11.59
C ASN A 382 -40.23 6.57 -10.45
N ALA A 383 -40.20 6.03 -9.23
CA ALA A 383 -40.66 6.71 -8.00
C ALA A 383 -39.56 7.59 -7.38
N LEU A 384 -38.24 7.38 -7.76
CA LEU A 384 -37.19 8.33 -7.41
C LEU A 384 -37.49 9.67 -8.14
N PRO A 385 -37.52 10.81 -7.42
CA PRO A 385 -37.73 12.10 -8.06
C PRO A 385 -36.77 12.21 -9.24
N LYS A 386 -37.31 12.47 -10.43
CA LYS A 386 -36.49 12.74 -11.63
C LYS A 386 -35.34 13.66 -11.19
N SER A 387 -34.11 13.32 -11.54
CA SER A 387 -32.89 13.98 -11.13
C SER A 387 -33.01 15.51 -11.17
N GLY A 388 -33.58 16.06 -10.09
CA GLY A 388 -33.75 17.48 -9.84
C GLY A 388 -32.55 18.03 -9.06
N GLY A 389 -32.57 19.30 -8.71
CA GLY A 389 -31.47 20.02 -8.05
C GLY A 389 -30.91 19.38 -6.77
N TRP A 390 -31.61 18.40 -6.13
CA TRP A 390 -31.10 17.69 -4.96
C TRP A 390 -29.89 16.80 -5.30
N MET A 391 -29.89 16.14 -6.47
CA MET A 391 -28.78 15.27 -6.91
C MET A 391 -27.53 16.11 -7.18
N THR A 392 -27.69 17.28 -7.79
CA THR A 392 -26.59 18.24 -7.98
C THR A 392 -26.02 18.69 -6.63
N THR A 393 -26.92 18.98 -5.66
CA THR A 393 -26.47 19.35 -4.30
C THR A 393 -25.67 18.22 -3.65
N VAL A 394 -26.11 16.96 -3.76
CA VAL A 394 -25.38 15.80 -3.22
C VAL A 394 -24.02 15.65 -3.90
N LYS A 395 -23.94 15.76 -5.24
CA LYS A 395 -22.66 15.69 -5.97
C LYS A 395 -21.66 16.73 -5.46
N VAL A 396 -22.09 17.97 -5.29
CA VAL A 396 -21.22 19.06 -4.81
C VAL A 396 -20.77 18.82 -3.36
N VAL A 397 -21.66 18.37 -2.48
CA VAL A 397 -21.31 18.00 -1.10
C VAL A 397 -20.23 16.90 -1.10
N LEU A 398 -20.42 15.86 -1.92
CA LEU A 398 -19.46 14.77 -2.07
C LEU A 398 -18.12 15.27 -2.64
N GLY A 399 -18.14 16.24 -3.58
CA GLY A 399 -16.93 16.87 -4.09
C GLY A 399 -16.11 17.60 -3.00
N PHE A 400 -16.75 18.29 -2.06
CA PHE A 400 -16.06 18.88 -0.92
C PHE A 400 -15.47 17.83 0.02
N LEU A 401 -16.23 16.75 0.29
CA LEU A 401 -15.72 15.63 1.09
C LEU A 401 -14.52 14.95 0.41
N GLU A 402 -14.56 14.83 -0.91
CA GLU A 402 -13.48 14.24 -1.69
C GLU A 402 -12.21 15.09 -1.65
N LEU A 403 -12.33 16.42 -1.71
CA LEU A 403 -11.18 17.31 -1.50
C LEU A 403 -10.59 17.19 -0.09
N ALA A 404 -11.44 17.03 0.93
CA ALA A 404 -10.97 16.82 2.29
C ALA A 404 -10.23 15.50 2.45
N LEU A 405 -10.70 14.43 1.80
CA LEU A 405 -10.03 13.12 1.76
C LEU A 405 -8.74 13.16 0.93
N ALA A 406 -8.74 13.85 -0.22
CA ALA A 406 -7.52 14.07 -1.02
C ALA A 406 -6.39 14.64 -0.16
N LEU A 407 -6.70 15.63 0.66
CA LEU A 407 -5.72 16.24 1.56
C LEU A 407 -5.12 15.24 2.55
N LYS A 408 -5.88 14.21 2.98
CA LYS A 408 -5.35 13.16 3.86
C LYS A 408 -4.28 12.31 3.16
N PHE A 409 -4.44 11.98 1.87
CA PHE A 409 -3.40 11.26 1.12
C PHE A 409 -2.13 12.10 0.96
N LEU A 410 -2.28 13.39 0.67
CA LEU A 410 -1.13 14.29 0.63
C LEU A 410 -0.46 14.42 2.00
N SER A 411 -1.24 14.48 3.08
CA SER A 411 -0.73 14.51 4.45
C SER A 411 0.01 13.23 4.83
N ASN A 412 -0.44 12.05 4.37
CA ASN A 412 0.27 10.80 4.62
C ASN A 412 1.66 10.82 3.94
N ALA A 413 1.74 11.27 2.69
CA ALA A 413 3.02 11.42 1.97
C ALA A 413 3.94 12.42 2.68
N ASP A 414 3.41 13.56 3.11
CA ASP A 414 4.13 14.61 3.83
C ASP A 414 4.70 14.12 5.17
N LEU A 415 3.89 13.37 5.93
CA LEU A 415 4.26 12.84 7.24
C LEU A 415 5.42 11.85 7.15
N VAL A 416 5.32 10.84 6.26
CA VAL A 416 6.35 9.78 6.17
C VAL A 416 7.64 10.25 5.51
N SER A 417 7.59 11.35 4.73
CA SER A 417 8.75 11.95 4.04
C SER A 417 9.27 13.20 4.74
N HIS A 418 8.64 13.65 5.82
CA HIS A 418 9.02 14.82 6.60
C HIS A 418 9.18 16.13 5.79
N TRP A 419 8.31 16.35 4.78
CA TRP A 419 8.37 17.58 3.95
C TRP A 419 8.02 18.84 4.73
N GLY A 420 7.21 18.73 5.80
CA GLY A 420 6.79 19.85 6.63
C GLY A 420 5.77 20.80 5.98
N LEU A 421 5.11 20.34 4.89
CA LEU A 421 4.17 21.16 4.12
C LEU A 421 2.80 21.24 4.78
N LEU A 422 2.27 20.11 5.25
CA LEU A 422 0.95 19.97 5.84
C LEU A 422 1.02 19.75 7.34
N LYS A 423 1.67 20.67 8.05
CA LYS A 423 1.62 20.67 9.50
C LYS A 423 0.18 20.75 10.01
N ARG A 424 -0.08 20.31 11.24
CA ARG A 424 -1.42 20.17 11.83
C ARG A 424 -2.31 21.41 11.59
N GLU A 425 -1.80 22.60 11.82
CA GLU A 425 -2.56 23.85 11.68
C GLU A 425 -2.90 24.15 10.22
N VAL A 426 -1.97 23.89 9.29
CA VAL A 426 -2.20 24.06 7.84
C VAL A 426 -3.28 23.09 7.37
N PHE A 427 -3.17 21.83 7.78
CA PHE A 427 -4.14 20.79 7.46
C PHE A 427 -5.54 21.16 7.94
N ILE A 428 -5.69 21.49 9.24
CA ILE A 428 -6.97 21.88 9.83
C ILE A 428 -7.48 23.19 9.19
N GLY A 429 -6.59 24.15 8.92
CA GLY A 429 -6.95 25.41 8.26
C GLY A 429 -7.57 25.21 6.88
N ILE A 430 -7.00 24.29 6.07
CA ILE A 430 -7.58 23.93 4.76
C ILE A 430 -8.94 23.24 4.95
N TRP A 431 -9.08 22.36 5.94
CA TRP A 431 -10.36 21.72 6.25
C TRP A 431 -11.42 22.72 6.70
N VAL A 432 -11.05 23.74 7.50
CA VAL A 432 -11.94 24.85 7.86
C VAL A 432 -12.39 25.60 6.61
N PHE A 433 -11.47 25.89 5.70
CA PHE A 433 -11.78 26.58 4.44
C PHE A 433 -12.74 25.75 3.57
N LEU A 434 -12.52 24.45 3.44
CA LEU A 434 -13.40 23.54 2.70
C LEU A 434 -14.79 23.44 3.34
N ALA A 435 -14.88 23.27 4.66
CA ALA A 435 -16.13 23.20 5.41
C ALA A 435 -16.91 24.53 5.33
N PHE A 436 -16.22 25.65 5.40
CA PHE A 436 -16.81 26.98 5.20
C PHE A 436 -17.33 27.16 3.78
N GLY A 437 -16.56 26.77 2.76
CA GLY A 437 -16.98 26.78 1.36
C GLY A 437 -18.24 25.94 1.13
N LEU A 438 -18.28 24.73 1.73
CA LEU A 438 -19.48 23.86 1.73
C LEU A 438 -20.67 24.56 2.40
N THR A 439 -20.47 25.23 3.52
CA THR A 439 -21.50 26.00 4.23
C THR A 439 -22.09 27.09 3.34
N LEU A 440 -21.23 27.89 2.70
CA LEU A 440 -21.66 28.94 1.77
C LEU A 440 -22.43 28.38 0.57
N TYR A 441 -22.01 27.23 0.05
CA TYR A 441 -22.74 26.52 -1.01
C TYR A 441 -24.12 26.07 -0.56
N LEU A 442 -24.22 25.42 0.60
CA LEU A 442 -25.50 24.90 1.12
C LEU A 442 -26.51 26.03 1.41
N PHE A 443 -26.06 27.18 1.86
CA PHE A 443 -26.92 28.38 2.00
C PHE A 443 -27.18 29.10 0.68
N GLY A 444 -26.62 28.63 -0.47
CA GLY A 444 -26.89 29.18 -1.81
C GLY A 444 -26.14 30.47 -2.13
N LEU A 445 -25.15 30.85 -1.31
CA LEU A 445 -24.28 32.02 -1.53
C LEU A 445 -23.27 31.77 -2.66
N ILE A 446 -22.77 30.54 -2.77
CA ILE A 446 -21.92 30.06 -3.88
C ILE A 446 -22.73 29.09 -4.73
N ARG A 447 -22.48 29.09 -6.04
CA ARG A 447 -23.12 28.20 -7.02
C ARG A 447 -22.07 27.59 -7.93
N PHE A 448 -22.28 26.34 -8.28
CA PHE A 448 -21.45 25.61 -9.24
C PHE A 448 -22.18 25.47 -10.59
N PRO A 449 -21.47 25.09 -11.67
CA PRO A 449 -22.09 24.76 -12.94
C PRO A 449 -23.23 23.74 -12.73
N HIS A 450 -24.33 23.87 -13.48
CA HIS A 450 -25.53 23.01 -13.39
C HIS A 450 -26.42 23.20 -12.14
N ASP A 451 -26.11 24.12 -11.21
CA ASP A 451 -27.00 24.44 -10.10
C ASP A 451 -28.24 25.23 -10.60
N GLN A 452 -29.41 24.70 -10.30
CA GLN A 452 -30.67 25.37 -10.62
C GLN A 452 -31.00 26.45 -9.58
N LYS A 453 -31.65 27.53 -10.03
CA LYS A 453 -32.11 28.61 -9.14
C LYS A 453 -33.42 28.19 -8.43
N GLU A 454 -33.36 27.15 -7.60
CA GLU A 454 -34.49 26.68 -6.82
C GLU A 454 -34.48 27.27 -5.40
N LYS A 455 -35.66 27.30 -4.77
CA LYS A 455 -35.76 27.65 -3.33
C LYS A 455 -35.04 26.61 -2.51
N LEU A 456 -34.30 27.05 -1.50
CA LEU A 456 -33.56 26.16 -0.59
C LEU A 456 -34.54 25.20 0.10
N SER A 457 -34.33 23.90 -0.06
CA SER A 457 -35.08 22.89 0.65
C SER A 457 -34.76 22.89 2.15
N LYS A 458 -35.69 22.49 3.00
CA LYS A 458 -35.46 22.36 4.46
C LYS A 458 -34.26 21.44 4.77
N ALA A 459 -34.12 20.36 4.00
CA ALA A 459 -32.98 19.43 4.12
C ALA A 459 -31.63 20.11 3.80
N ARG A 460 -31.57 20.94 2.75
CA ARG A 460 -30.35 21.69 2.37
C ARG A 460 -29.97 22.71 3.44
N ILE A 461 -30.97 23.39 4.02
CA ILE A 461 -30.72 24.33 5.14
C ILE A 461 -30.23 23.56 6.38
N GLY A 462 -30.83 22.42 6.72
CA GLY A 462 -30.38 21.57 7.83
C GLY A 462 -28.94 21.09 7.65
N ALA A 463 -28.58 20.63 6.44
CA ALA A 463 -27.20 20.26 6.09
C ALA A 463 -26.25 21.47 6.19
N GLY A 464 -26.72 22.67 5.79
CA GLY A 464 -25.95 23.92 5.93
C GLY A 464 -25.65 24.28 7.38
N ILE A 465 -26.62 24.12 8.28
CA ILE A 465 -26.44 24.32 9.72
C ILE A 465 -25.42 23.31 10.27
N LEU A 466 -25.53 22.03 9.88
CA LEU A 466 -24.59 21.01 10.30
C LEU A 466 -23.16 21.32 9.81
N SER A 467 -23.01 21.74 8.57
CA SER A 467 -21.72 22.17 8.01
C SER A 467 -21.15 23.41 8.70
N LEU A 468 -22.00 24.36 9.11
CA LEU A 468 -21.60 25.52 9.89
C LEU A 468 -21.10 25.12 11.28
N LEU A 469 -21.79 24.20 11.95
CA LEU A 469 -21.35 23.65 13.25
C LEU A 469 -20.01 22.91 13.12
N LEU A 470 -19.83 22.14 12.04
CA LEU A 470 -18.55 21.48 11.75
C LEU A 470 -17.44 22.53 11.52
N THR A 471 -17.72 23.59 10.76
CA THR A 471 -16.76 24.68 10.54
C THR A 471 -16.37 25.36 11.85
N ALA A 472 -17.31 25.61 12.72
CA ALA A 472 -17.07 26.19 14.05
C ALA A 472 -16.23 25.24 14.94
N TYR A 473 -16.55 23.95 14.92
CA TYR A 473 -15.82 22.93 15.66
C TYR A 473 -14.35 22.83 15.20
N LEU A 474 -14.12 22.77 13.87
CA LEU A 474 -12.77 22.76 13.30
C LEU A 474 -12.00 24.05 13.61
N SER A 475 -12.67 25.21 13.51
CA SER A 475 -12.06 26.50 13.83
C SER A 475 -11.67 26.58 15.30
N PHE A 476 -12.50 26.05 16.21
CA PHE A 476 -12.14 25.97 17.62
C PHE A 476 -10.90 25.08 17.84
N GLY A 477 -10.82 23.92 17.19
CA GLY A 477 -9.64 23.03 17.23
C GLY A 477 -8.37 23.64 16.64
N LEU A 478 -8.49 24.62 15.72
CA LEU A 478 -7.34 25.34 15.16
C LEU A 478 -6.71 26.33 16.16
N PHE A 479 -7.52 26.93 17.01
CA PHE A 479 -7.08 27.96 17.97
C PHE A 479 -6.85 27.43 19.39
N SER A 480 -7.37 26.24 19.72
CA SER A 480 -7.17 25.61 21.02
C SER A 480 -5.83 24.89 21.05
N LYS A 481 -5.12 25.03 22.19
CA LYS A 481 -3.87 24.30 22.45
C LYS A 481 -4.11 22.90 23.04
N GLU A 482 -5.34 22.61 23.46
CA GLU A 482 -5.72 21.30 23.99
C GLU A 482 -6.28 20.40 22.88
N ASN A 483 -6.15 19.09 23.02
CA ASN A 483 -6.68 18.12 22.05
C ASN A 483 -8.21 18.14 22.05
N THR A 484 -8.79 19.05 21.29
CA THR A 484 -10.23 19.34 21.25
C THR A 484 -10.96 18.65 20.09
N LEU A 485 -10.23 18.05 19.12
CA LEU A 485 -10.81 17.45 17.93
C LEU A 485 -11.07 15.93 18.09
N GLN A 486 -11.59 15.48 19.21
CA GLN A 486 -11.85 14.06 19.50
C GLN A 486 -12.71 13.35 18.45
N LEU A 487 -13.69 14.05 17.82
CA LEU A 487 -14.52 13.49 16.76
C LEU A 487 -13.73 13.15 15.48
N LEU A 488 -12.56 13.77 15.30
CA LEU A 488 -11.68 13.58 14.15
C LEU A 488 -10.36 12.93 14.55
N SER A 489 -10.33 12.27 15.71
CA SER A 489 -9.15 11.59 16.24
C SER A 489 -8.47 10.70 15.19
N GLY A 490 -7.16 10.88 15.00
CA GLY A 490 -6.33 10.18 14.04
C GLY A 490 -6.42 10.68 12.60
N PHE A 491 -7.33 11.63 12.26
CA PHE A 491 -7.40 12.19 10.91
C PHE A 491 -6.38 13.32 10.66
N PRO A 492 -6.30 14.36 11.51
CA PRO A 492 -5.29 15.39 11.38
C PRO A 492 -3.88 14.82 11.66
N PRO A 493 -2.82 15.50 11.20
CA PRO A 493 -1.46 15.21 11.63
C PRO A 493 -1.30 15.22 13.15
N PRO A 494 -0.31 14.50 13.71
CA PRO A 494 -0.08 14.44 15.15
C PRO A 494 0.17 15.84 15.77
N GLU A 495 -0.08 15.99 17.06
CA GLU A 495 0.08 17.27 17.75
C GLU A 495 1.52 17.77 17.76
N PHE A 496 2.49 16.86 17.80
CA PHE A 496 3.90 17.20 17.70
C PHE A 496 4.36 17.57 16.28
N TYR A 497 3.56 17.29 15.23
CA TYR A 497 3.80 17.76 13.87
C TYR A 497 3.08 19.10 13.62
N SER A 498 3.43 20.09 14.43
CA SER A 498 2.80 21.40 14.52
C SER A 498 3.75 22.52 14.07
N ILE A 499 3.20 23.66 13.66
CA ILE A 499 3.98 24.90 13.43
C ILE A 499 4.53 25.41 14.77
N TYR A 500 3.80 25.15 15.86
CA TYR A 500 4.13 25.59 17.23
C TYR A 500 4.80 24.48 18.05
N ALA A 501 5.22 23.38 17.42
CA ALA A 501 5.89 22.29 18.14
C ALA A 501 7.13 22.80 18.86
N THR A 502 7.27 22.38 20.11
CA THR A 502 8.52 22.46 20.88
C THR A 502 9.46 21.35 20.39
N ASP A 503 10.74 21.37 20.80
CA ASP A 503 11.75 20.37 20.42
C ASP A 503 11.39 18.93 20.84
N ASN A 504 10.29 18.71 21.56
CA ASN A 504 9.78 17.40 21.93
C ASN A 504 8.79 16.87 20.87
N GLU A 505 9.25 15.96 20.03
CA GLU A 505 8.45 15.29 19.00
C GLU A 505 7.77 14.00 19.52
N CYS A 506 7.49 13.92 20.81
CA CYS A 506 6.82 12.78 21.44
C CYS A 506 5.34 13.07 21.70
N PRO A 507 4.47 12.04 21.64
CA PRO A 507 3.05 12.20 21.91
C PRO A 507 2.79 12.76 23.32
N LEU A 508 1.82 13.67 23.44
CA LEU A 508 1.35 14.26 24.71
C LEU A 508 2.45 14.94 25.54
N GLY A 509 3.61 15.23 24.93
CA GLY A 509 4.76 15.78 25.66
C GLY A 509 5.48 14.78 26.57
N LEU A 510 5.22 13.47 26.41
CA LEU A 510 5.95 12.40 27.11
C LEU A 510 7.44 12.42 26.72
N GLU A 511 8.29 11.88 27.54
CA GLU A 511 9.69 11.61 27.19
C GLU A 511 9.75 10.27 26.42
N CYS A 512 10.12 10.30 25.14
CA CYS A 512 10.26 9.10 24.33
C CYS A 512 11.58 9.06 23.58
N TYR A 513 12.06 7.87 23.26
CA TYR A 513 13.26 7.63 22.49
C TYR A 513 12.89 6.99 21.16
N LYS A 514 13.43 7.52 20.06
CA LYS A 514 13.14 7.03 18.69
C LYS A 514 14.15 5.98 18.20
N ASP A 515 15.12 5.63 19.04
CA ASP A 515 16.13 4.63 18.78
C ASP A 515 16.21 3.64 19.94
N TYR A 516 16.22 2.34 19.60
CA TYR A 516 16.21 1.26 20.60
C TYR A 516 17.45 1.27 21.49
N ALA A 517 18.63 1.46 20.91
CA ALA A 517 19.90 1.40 21.66
C ALA A 517 19.97 2.54 22.69
N THR A 518 19.52 3.74 22.28
CA THR A 518 19.44 4.91 23.15
C THR A 518 18.49 4.66 24.33
N GLY A 519 17.26 4.22 24.05
CA GLY A 519 16.27 3.94 25.10
C GLY A 519 16.70 2.80 26.03
N LEU A 520 17.31 1.74 25.48
CA LEU A 520 17.87 0.62 26.25
C LEU A 520 18.95 1.10 27.24
N SER A 521 19.85 1.99 26.79
CA SER A 521 20.89 2.53 27.67
C SER A 521 20.34 3.30 28.86
N ILE A 522 19.22 4.01 28.67
CA ILE A 522 18.51 4.74 29.72
C ILE A 522 17.80 3.76 30.68
N ALA A 523 17.12 2.74 30.11
CA ALA A 523 16.45 1.70 30.89
C ALA A 523 17.45 0.95 31.80
N GLN A 524 18.64 0.62 31.28
CA GLN A 524 19.72 0.00 32.08
C GLN A 524 20.21 0.89 33.21
N LYS A 525 20.29 2.21 33.02
CA LYS A 525 20.71 3.17 34.06
C LYS A 525 19.65 3.41 35.12
N THR A 526 18.38 3.44 34.70
CA THR A 526 17.26 3.78 35.61
C THR A 526 16.64 2.57 36.27
N GLY A 527 16.87 1.35 35.71
CA GLY A 527 16.22 0.12 36.16
C GLY A 527 14.73 0.03 35.83
N LYS A 528 14.19 0.99 35.05
CA LYS A 528 12.79 0.98 34.62
C LYS A 528 12.58 -0.01 33.47
N PRO A 529 11.41 -0.65 33.40
CA PRO A 529 11.02 -1.44 32.21
C PRO A 529 10.89 -0.58 30.98
N ILE A 530 11.02 -1.20 29.81
CA ILE A 530 10.89 -0.60 28.50
C ILE A 530 9.48 -0.87 27.99
N LEU A 531 8.80 0.16 27.52
CA LEU A 531 7.65 0.05 26.65
C LEU A 531 8.10 0.31 25.21
N LEU A 532 8.18 -0.75 24.40
CA LEU A 532 8.34 -0.61 22.95
C LEU A 532 6.98 -0.27 22.34
N ASP A 533 6.94 0.82 21.60
CA ASP A 533 5.81 1.29 20.83
C ASP A 533 6.19 1.28 19.35
N PHE A 534 5.75 0.24 18.62
CA PHE A 534 5.86 0.21 17.17
C PHE A 534 4.73 1.03 16.57
N THR A 535 5.08 2.20 16.14
CA THR A 535 4.17 3.24 15.68
C THR A 535 4.46 3.67 14.24
N GLY A 536 3.71 4.63 13.74
CA GLY A 536 3.94 5.21 12.41
C GLY A 536 3.49 6.66 12.34
N TRP A 537 4.14 7.44 11.48
CA TRP A 537 3.79 8.84 11.21
C TRP A 537 2.37 8.96 10.62
N ALA A 538 2.03 8.09 9.66
CA ALA A 538 0.72 8.06 9.00
C ALA A 538 -0.30 7.12 9.69
N CYS A 539 0.05 6.50 10.80
CA CYS A 539 -0.75 5.50 11.50
C CYS A 539 -1.96 6.12 12.24
N VAL A 540 -3.15 5.97 11.69
CA VAL A 540 -4.40 6.48 12.29
C VAL A 540 -4.70 5.86 13.65
N ASN A 541 -4.52 4.53 13.79
CA ASN A 541 -4.80 3.83 15.05
C ASN A 541 -3.80 4.21 16.15
N CYS A 542 -2.53 4.47 15.79
CA CYS A 542 -1.54 4.97 16.75
C CYS A 542 -1.98 6.33 17.30
N ARG A 543 -2.40 7.26 16.43
CA ARG A 543 -2.93 8.57 16.86
C ARG A 543 -4.15 8.43 17.78
N LYS A 544 -5.07 7.48 17.47
CA LYS A 544 -6.23 7.22 18.31
C LYS A 544 -5.83 6.68 19.69
N MET A 545 -4.81 5.82 19.78
CA MET A 545 -4.30 5.34 21.06
C MET A 545 -3.71 6.50 21.88
N GLU A 546 -2.92 7.35 21.26
CA GLU A 546 -2.32 8.51 21.92
C GLU A 546 -3.40 9.50 22.39
N GLU A 547 -4.34 9.87 21.51
CA GLU A 547 -5.35 10.89 21.78
C GLU A 547 -6.44 10.42 22.76
N ASN A 548 -6.82 9.12 22.75
CA ASN A 548 -7.99 8.64 23.52
C ASN A 548 -7.62 7.66 24.65
N VAL A 549 -6.47 7.02 24.58
CA VAL A 549 -6.04 6.02 25.59
C VAL A 549 -4.92 6.58 26.45
N TRP A 550 -3.81 7.01 25.86
CA TRP A 550 -2.67 7.53 26.60
C TRP A 550 -2.94 8.86 27.30
N SER A 551 -3.87 9.65 26.77
CA SER A 551 -4.32 10.92 27.35
C SER A 551 -5.07 10.76 28.68
N GLN A 552 -5.49 9.53 29.05
CA GLN A 552 -6.13 9.29 30.34
C GLN A 552 -5.10 9.38 31.47
N SER A 553 -5.41 10.16 32.51
CA SER A 553 -4.46 10.52 33.58
C SER A 553 -3.79 9.32 34.24
N GLU A 554 -4.51 8.22 34.43
CA GLU A 554 -3.98 7.00 35.05
C GLU A 554 -2.92 6.33 34.15
N ILE A 555 -3.19 6.25 32.86
CA ILE A 555 -2.27 5.66 31.87
C ILE A 555 -1.11 6.61 31.63
N PHE A 556 -1.38 7.89 31.46
CA PHE A 556 -0.35 8.91 31.26
C PHE A 556 0.70 8.90 32.38
N ASN A 557 0.27 8.83 33.65
CA ASN A 557 1.18 8.78 34.79
C ASN A 557 2.06 7.53 34.74
N LEU A 558 1.49 6.35 34.42
CA LEU A 558 2.29 5.12 34.30
C LEU A 558 3.31 5.21 33.14
N LEU A 559 2.92 5.78 32.02
CA LEU A 559 3.82 5.98 30.86
C LEU A 559 4.95 6.96 31.19
N ASN A 560 4.65 8.02 31.93
CA ASN A 560 5.62 9.06 32.26
C ASN A 560 6.57 8.66 33.43
N GLU A 561 6.06 7.91 34.38
CA GLU A 561 6.81 7.68 35.64
C GLU A 561 7.42 6.28 35.73
N GLU A 562 6.76 5.25 35.18
CA GLU A 562 7.11 3.86 35.48
C GLU A 562 7.86 3.15 34.34
N VAL A 563 7.84 3.67 33.12
CA VAL A 563 8.47 3.02 31.94
C VAL A 563 9.44 3.95 31.21
N ILE A 564 10.32 3.38 30.42
CA ILE A 564 11.06 4.07 29.37
C ILE A 564 10.33 3.81 28.06
N LEU A 565 9.74 4.86 27.49
CA LEU A 565 9.00 4.79 26.24
C LEU A 565 9.98 4.84 25.07
N ILE A 566 9.96 3.80 24.20
CA ILE A 566 10.73 3.74 22.97
C ILE A 566 9.75 3.62 21.82
N SER A 567 9.54 4.72 21.08
CA SER A 567 8.63 4.79 19.94
C SER A 567 9.39 4.61 18.62
N LEU A 568 9.20 3.47 17.99
CA LEU A 568 9.88 3.06 16.75
C LEU A 568 8.94 3.24 15.57
N TYR A 569 9.26 4.21 14.71
CA TYR A 569 8.43 4.56 13.55
C TYR A 569 8.74 3.64 12.38
N ILE A 570 7.89 2.66 12.11
CA ILE A 570 8.11 1.62 11.09
C ILE A 570 7.70 2.06 9.67
N ASP A 571 7.13 3.24 9.51
CA ASP A 571 6.76 3.83 8.22
C ASP A 571 7.60 5.06 7.82
N ASP A 572 8.65 5.36 8.58
CA ASP A 572 9.54 6.50 8.35
C ASP A 572 10.37 6.29 7.08
N LYS A 573 10.25 7.20 6.10
CA LYS A 573 10.97 7.16 4.82
C LYS A 573 12.27 7.96 4.83
N SER A 574 12.68 8.48 6.00
CA SER A 574 13.99 9.13 6.12
C SER A 574 15.10 8.12 5.85
N GLU A 575 16.03 8.51 4.98
CA GLU A 575 17.20 7.69 4.66
C GLU A 575 18.11 7.52 5.86
N LEU A 576 18.62 6.32 6.05
CA LEU A 576 19.69 6.08 7.00
C LEU A 576 20.98 6.74 6.46
N PRO A 577 21.89 7.21 7.34
CA PRO A 577 23.22 7.59 6.91
C PRO A 577 23.87 6.47 6.08
N GLU A 578 24.61 6.80 5.03
CA GLU A 578 25.24 5.81 4.12
C GLU A 578 26.05 4.74 4.88
N ASN A 579 26.67 5.12 5.98
CA ASN A 579 27.40 4.21 6.85
C ASN A 579 26.50 3.34 7.74
N GLU A 580 25.20 3.57 7.80
CA GLU A 580 24.21 2.79 8.57
C GLU A 580 23.30 1.94 7.70
N ALA A 581 23.22 2.22 6.41
CA ALA A 581 22.54 1.36 5.44
C ALA A 581 23.26 0.01 5.32
N PHE A 582 22.53 -1.10 5.27
CA PHE A 582 23.13 -2.43 5.22
C PHE A 582 22.16 -3.48 4.65
N ASN A 583 22.73 -4.60 4.22
CA ASN A 583 21.97 -5.77 3.79
C ASN A 583 21.64 -6.65 4.99
N PHE A 584 20.36 -6.69 5.33
CA PHE A 584 19.83 -7.49 6.42
C PHE A 584 19.53 -8.92 5.94
N GLN A 585 20.04 -9.91 6.66
CA GLN A 585 19.76 -11.32 6.39
C GLN A 585 18.74 -11.86 7.40
N TYR A 586 17.61 -12.34 6.90
CA TYR A 586 16.63 -13.06 7.70
C TYR A 586 17.15 -14.46 8.09
N PRO A 587 16.62 -15.07 9.16
CA PRO A 587 17.01 -16.44 9.57
C PRO A 587 16.74 -17.51 8.50
N ASP A 588 15.78 -17.28 7.59
CA ASP A 588 15.44 -18.14 6.46
C ASP A 588 16.37 -17.97 5.25
N GLY A 589 17.37 -17.08 5.33
CA GLY A 589 18.37 -16.83 4.31
C GLY A 589 18.01 -15.70 3.34
N ARG A 590 16.78 -15.18 3.36
CA ARG A 590 16.40 -14.00 2.56
C ARG A 590 17.23 -12.79 2.95
N VAL A 591 17.55 -11.97 1.97
CA VAL A 591 18.31 -10.73 2.16
C VAL A 591 17.47 -9.54 1.74
N ARG A 592 17.47 -8.49 2.57
CA ARG A 592 16.81 -7.23 2.29
C ARG A 592 17.75 -6.08 2.54
N THR A 593 17.82 -5.13 1.61
CA THR A 593 18.55 -3.90 1.84
C THR A 593 17.72 -2.98 2.74
N ILE A 594 18.34 -2.50 3.81
CA ILE A 594 17.75 -1.54 4.76
C ILE A 594 18.40 -0.18 4.48
N ASN A 595 17.60 0.72 3.89
CA ASN A 595 18.02 2.06 3.51
C ASN A 595 17.31 3.15 4.31
N THR A 596 16.18 2.85 4.94
CA THR A 596 15.39 3.83 5.69
C THR A 596 15.23 3.45 7.16
N ILE A 597 14.93 4.45 7.98
CA ILE A 597 14.66 4.25 9.42
C ILE A 597 13.47 3.30 9.60
N GLY A 598 12.41 3.47 8.79
CA GLY A 598 11.23 2.62 8.89
C GLY A 598 11.52 1.17 8.53
N GLU A 599 12.34 0.90 7.50
CA GLU A 599 12.74 -0.46 7.13
C GLU A 599 13.55 -1.14 8.25
N LYS A 600 14.42 -0.39 8.93
CA LYS A 600 15.19 -0.88 10.09
C LYS A 600 14.25 -1.34 11.21
N TRP A 601 13.28 -0.51 11.59
CA TRP A 601 12.39 -0.82 12.69
C TRP A 601 11.29 -1.81 12.34
N ALA A 602 10.83 -1.84 11.09
CA ALA A 602 9.91 -2.86 10.59
C ALA A 602 10.57 -4.24 10.60
N SER A 603 11.82 -4.35 10.12
CA SER A 603 12.59 -5.59 10.18
C SER A 603 12.87 -6.03 11.62
N PHE A 604 13.16 -5.08 12.51
CA PHE A 604 13.32 -5.35 13.95
C PHE A 604 12.04 -5.92 14.58
N GLN A 605 10.86 -5.34 14.28
CA GLN A 605 9.58 -5.81 14.76
C GLN A 605 9.27 -7.23 14.24
N SER A 606 9.36 -7.41 12.94
CA SER A 606 9.07 -8.68 12.27
C SER A 606 9.97 -9.81 12.80
N LEU A 607 11.28 -9.55 12.93
CA LEU A 607 12.25 -10.53 13.39
C LEU A 607 12.01 -11.01 14.82
N ASN A 608 11.72 -10.08 15.73
CA ASN A 608 11.66 -10.39 17.16
C ASN A 608 10.27 -10.80 17.66
N PHE A 609 9.22 -10.30 17.01
CA PHE A 609 7.83 -10.47 17.48
C PHE A 609 6.90 -11.11 16.46
N ASN A 610 7.41 -11.48 15.28
CA ASN A 610 6.64 -12.07 14.16
C ASN A 610 5.36 -11.25 13.87
N SER A 611 5.48 -9.93 13.88
CA SER A 611 4.38 -8.99 13.70
C SER A 611 4.84 -7.79 12.88
N ALA A 612 3.92 -7.23 12.06
CA ALA A 612 4.12 -5.97 11.34
C ALA A 612 2.95 -5.00 11.59
N SER A 613 2.18 -5.22 12.65
CA SER A 613 1.02 -4.39 12.98
C SER A 613 1.41 -3.07 13.64
N GLN A 614 0.58 -2.04 13.43
CA GLN A 614 0.66 -0.73 14.04
C GLN A 614 -0.73 -0.32 14.59
N PRO A 615 -0.81 0.16 15.84
CA PRO A 615 0.21 0.14 16.87
C PRO A 615 0.45 -1.27 17.40
N PHE A 616 1.68 -1.51 17.90
CA PHE A 616 2.04 -2.77 18.57
C PHE A 616 2.91 -2.45 19.78
N TYR A 617 2.49 -2.89 20.97
CA TYR A 617 3.12 -2.57 22.25
C TYR A 617 3.72 -3.79 22.89
N VAL A 618 4.95 -3.67 23.34
CA VAL A 618 5.68 -4.72 24.04
C VAL A 618 6.29 -4.16 25.31
N LEU A 619 6.02 -4.82 26.43
CA LEU A 619 6.59 -4.45 27.73
C LEU A 619 7.67 -5.45 28.13
N LEU A 620 8.90 -4.98 28.32
CA LEU A 620 10.05 -5.84 28.64
C LEU A 620 11.05 -5.15 29.57
N HIS A 621 11.89 -5.95 30.21
CA HIS A 621 13.06 -5.47 30.93
C HIS A 621 14.25 -5.21 30.00
N ALA A 622 15.19 -4.40 30.45
CA ALA A 622 16.43 -4.10 29.74
C ALA A 622 17.30 -5.35 29.43
N ASP A 623 17.04 -6.47 30.09
CA ASP A 623 17.72 -7.76 29.87
C ASP A 623 17.00 -8.66 28.83
N GLY A 624 15.94 -8.17 28.18
CA GLY A 624 15.13 -8.89 27.19
C GLY A 624 14.01 -9.76 27.78
N THR A 625 13.74 -9.69 29.08
CA THR A 625 12.65 -10.46 29.71
C THR A 625 11.30 -9.81 29.40
N LEU A 626 10.41 -10.51 28.70
CA LEU A 626 9.03 -10.07 28.47
C LEU A 626 8.24 -10.09 29.77
N LEU A 627 7.49 -9.03 30.04
CA LEU A 627 6.69 -8.87 31.27
C LEU A 627 5.24 -9.32 31.10
N ASN A 628 4.73 -9.31 29.87
CA ASN A 628 3.42 -9.82 29.48
C ASN A 628 3.36 -10.05 27.97
N SER A 629 2.22 -10.57 27.49
CA SER A 629 1.96 -10.74 26.06
C SER A 629 1.83 -9.38 25.36
N PRO A 630 2.41 -9.19 24.16
CA PRO A 630 2.23 -7.97 23.38
C PRO A 630 0.75 -7.63 23.14
N ILE A 631 0.44 -6.33 22.99
CA ILE A 631 -0.92 -5.86 22.73
C ILE A 631 -0.94 -4.90 21.54
N GLN A 632 -2.06 -4.89 20.83
CA GLN A 632 -2.29 -4.00 19.69
C GLN A 632 -3.28 -2.89 20.05
N TYR A 633 -3.97 -2.30 19.02
CA TYR A 633 -5.01 -1.32 19.23
C TYR A 633 -6.12 -1.86 20.12
N THR A 634 -6.42 -1.16 21.22
CA THR A 634 -7.44 -1.57 22.20
C THR A 634 -8.05 -0.38 22.91
N ASP A 635 -9.06 -0.64 23.77
CA ASP A 635 -9.66 0.38 24.61
C ASP A 635 -8.79 0.70 25.85
N ALA A 636 -9.08 1.84 26.47
CA ALA A 636 -8.29 2.34 27.59
C ALA A 636 -8.34 1.43 28.83
N THR A 637 -9.45 0.78 29.09
CA THR A 637 -9.60 -0.11 30.27
C THR A 637 -8.74 -1.36 30.11
N THR A 638 -8.73 -1.93 28.91
CA THR A 638 -7.93 -3.11 28.57
C THR A 638 -6.44 -2.76 28.57
N TYR A 639 -6.08 -1.61 27.97
CA TYR A 639 -4.68 -1.13 27.95
C TYR A 639 -4.14 -0.85 29.34
N TYR A 640 -4.92 -0.19 30.20
CA TYR A 640 -4.55 0.07 31.58
C TYR A 640 -4.27 -1.20 32.37
N LYS A 641 -5.18 -2.19 32.30
CA LYS A 641 -5.01 -3.49 32.95
C LYS A 641 -3.77 -4.22 32.46
N TRP A 642 -3.55 -4.21 31.12
CA TRP A 642 -2.39 -4.82 30.48
C TRP A 642 -1.08 -4.20 31.00
N LEU A 643 -0.99 -2.87 31.01
CA LEU A 643 0.18 -2.15 31.49
C LEU A 643 0.42 -2.41 32.99
N GLN A 644 -0.63 -2.34 33.81
CA GLN A 644 -0.55 -2.59 35.25
C GLN A 644 -0.10 -4.04 35.54
N THR A 645 -0.66 -5.04 34.83
CA THR A 645 -0.28 -6.44 35.00
C THR A 645 1.20 -6.66 34.66
N GLY A 646 1.66 -6.11 33.53
CA GLY A 646 3.07 -6.22 33.16
C GLY A 646 4.00 -5.53 34.16
N LEU A 647 3.62 -4.36 34.67
CA LEU A 647 4.41 -3.66 35.68
C LEU A 647 4.45 -4.39 37.04
N GLN A 648 3.43 -5.18 37.38
CA GLN A 648 3.44 -6.04 38.56
C GLN A 648 4.39 -7.23 38.42
N ASN A 649 4.61 -7.73 37.19
CA ASN A 649 5.57 -8.80 36.91
C ASN A 649 7.04 -8.32 36.91
N LYS A 650 7.30 -7.13 37.41
CA LYS A 650 8.57 -6.39 37.47
C LYS A 650 9.55 -6.95 38.52
N LEU A 651 9.52 -8.24 38.84
CA LEU A 651 10.38 -8.80 39.90
C LEU A 651 11.64 -9.44 39.33
#